data_be70de80362136d1ee09f8b9ff89a18c
#
_entry.id   be70de80362136d1ee09f8b9ff89a18c
#
_cell.length_a   1.000
_cell.length_b   1.000
_cell.length_c   1.000
_cell.angle_alpha   90.00
_cell.angle_beta   90.00
_cell.angle_gamma   90.00
#
_symmetry.space_group_name_H-M   'P 1'
#
loop_
_entity.id
_entity.type
_entity.pdbx_description
1 polymer ?
#
loop_
_entity_poly.entity_id
_entity_poly.type
_entity_poly.pdbx_seq_one_letter_code
_entity_poly.pdbx_strand_id
1 'polypeptide(L)'
;MFRSPNALPATRDELDVRQKQHPLFNGGRADEQEKVMISTQIDTKKVIKKKKDASDYSSADIQVLEGIAAIRHRPGMYIGSTSASGLIHLIWEALDNAVDEAVAGYGKHIWVAVDKDGWVTVRDEGRGMPFDPMLYQGDYLPAATVILTVPHSGGKFTEGAYKTAGGLHGVGSTVINALAETLELTIWKDGQKFTQEFARGIAMPHEIEPCESKMHGTQFRWLYDRTIFDPEAYYALDALESRLKAATYLNRGVTFHLDAWDDATNEHISHVFYSREGLSDYVRDLATSTSEPLFKHVISIAKEKDDVRVEVALQPTTGYKIAMYSYANAVRTRDGGVHETGFKAALTKVVNDYALKLNVIKNRERDGLRPEVIQQGLNVVISVKLTNPQFQGQTKDRLNNASVEGTMRSVVDEGLKDWFENNTIAGKEWLKKIQQMQKARNEAQLVEELSRAGSKKNGELIDTTLSKKFMRCNTNDASRAELFIVEGDSAGGSASQGRFSDFQAVLKLKGKPLNVAKADLKSIVENEEIRTIINVLGTGTRDTFDIGRLKFSRVIIATDADVDGLHIQCLLLTLFHQEFNDLIEQGFVYIACPPLFSVKYKNKVTWLLDDEARLQFVRQHPDAEGLEFKRFKGLGEMNPKELRDTTFDPAHRMLKRVTMEDGVLAAKLVAELMEDKNAERRRTFLAEHSRKVKELDV
;
A
#
# COMPACT_ATOMS: atom_id res chain seq x y z
N MET A 1 62.19 -1.74 -2.75
CA MET A 1 62.96 -1.27 -1.60
C MET A 1 62.12 -1.38 -0.36
N PHE A 2 62.58 -2.24 0.57
CA PHE A 2 62.32 -2.33 2.02
C PHE A 2 60.86 -2.46 2.50
N ARG A 3 60.49 -3.56 3.03
CA ARG A 3 60.75 -4.56 4.09
C ARG A 3 59.64 -4.47 5.17
N SER A 4 58.91 -5.59 5.31
CA SER A 4 58.37 -6.05 6.61
C SER A 4 59.52 -6.31 7.61
N PRO A 5 59.38 -6.63 8.89
CA PRO A 5 58.59 -7.75 9.41
C PRO A 5 58.09 -7.65 10.88
N ASN A 6 57.35 -8.66 11.37
CA ASN A 6 57.46 -9.59 12.52
C ASN A 6 56.08 -9.86 13.14
N ALA A 7 55.49 -10.98 13.18
CA ALA A 7 55.75 -12.36 13.60
C ALA A 7 55.89 -12.55 15.13
N LEU A 8 54.79 -13.08 15.74
CA LEU A 8 54.59 -14.15 16.77
C LEU A 8 55.33 -14.08 18.12
N PRO A 9 54.90 -14.74 19.22
CA PRO A 9 54.43 -16.12 19.28
C PRO A 9 53.26 -16.44 20.25
N ALA A 10 52.83 -17.70 20.09
CA ALA A 10 51.88 -18.44 20.91
C ALA A 10 52.49 -18.96 22.23
N THR A 11 51.64 -19.24 23.22
CA THR A 11 51.91 -20.32 24.21
C THR A 11 50.61 -21.11 24.52
N ARG A 12 50.80 -22.41 24.45
CA ARG A 12 49.97 -23.51 24.96
C ARG A 12 50.07 -23.61 26.48
N ASP A 13 49.01 -24.20 27.07
CA ASP A 13 49.00 -25.31 28.07
C ASP A 13 47.52 -25.58 28.37
N GLU A 14 46.95 -26.69 28.07
CA GLU A 14 46.96 -28.09 28.47
C GLU A 14 46.42 -28.38 29.89
N LEU A 15 45.59 -29.40 29.91
CA LEU A 15 45.16 -30.34 31.01
C LEU A 15 43.97 -29.88 31.86
N ASP A 16 42.97 -30.68 32.17
CA ASP A 16 42.91 -32.13 32.41
C ASP A 16 41.48 -32.68 32.43
N VAL A 17 41.40 -33.94 32.09
CA VAL A 17 40.27 -34.90 32.03
C VAL A 17 39.88 -35.33 33.43
N ARG A 18 38.57 -35.46 33.71
CA ARG A 18 38.05 -36.57 34.57
C ARG A 18 36.65 -37.04 34.21
N GLN A 19 36.63 -38.24 33.63
CA GLN A 19 35.52 -39.18 33.62
C GLN A 19 35.12 -39.58 35.04
N LYS A 20 33.84 -39.80 35.29
CA LYS A 20 33.36 -40.87 36.20
C LYS A 20 32.12 -41.54 35.63
N GLN A 21 32.26 -42.87 35.60
CA GLN A 21 31.39 -43.91 35.10
C GLN A 21 30.21 -44.21 36.02
N HIS A 22 29.20 -44.80 35.37
CA HIS A 22 28.08 -45.63 35.76
C HIS A 22 28.13 -46.40 37.11
N PRO A 23 26.92 -46.88 37.58
CA PRO A 23 26.59 -48.24 37.23
C PRO A 23 25.11 -48.55 36.86
N LEU A 24 25.00 -49.61 36.04
CA LEU A 24 23.86 -50.41 35.65
C LEU A 24 23.18 -51.10 36.88
N PHE A 25 21.86 -51.39 36.80
CA PHE A 25 21.27 -52.70 37.01
C PHE A 25 19.81 -52.76 36.55
N ASN A 26 19.58 -53.62 35.59
CA ASN A 26 18.67 -54.74 35.38
C ASN A 26 17.25 -54.73 35.97
N GLY A 27 16.30 -54.96 35.06
CA GLY A 27 15.46 -56.18 35.12
C GLY A 27 13.97 -56.02 35.38
N GLY A 28 13.16 -56.44 34.40
CA GLY A 28 11.87 -57.01 34.71
C GLY A 28 10.64 -56.56 33.92
N ARG A 29 10.39 -57.25 32.79
CA ARG A 29 9.09 -57.72 32.24
C ARG A 29 7.79 -56.93 32.40
N ALA A 30 7.23 -56.55 31.20
CA ALA A 30 5.92 -57.01 30.67
C ALA A 30 4.62 -56.34 31.20
N ASP A 31 3.86 -55.92 30.20
CA ASP A 31 2.40 -55.75 30.14
C ASP A 31 1.80 -54.47 30.77
N GLU A 32 1.38 -53.60 29.94
CA GLU A 32 -0.02 -53.29 29.63
C GLU A 32 -0.14 -52.02 28.79
N GLN A 33 -0.91 -52.18 27.73
CA GLN A 33 -1.40 -51.06 26.90
C GLN A 33 -2.34 -50.20 27.74
N GLU A 34 -1.98 -48.96 27.96
CA GLU A 34 -2.98 -47.98 28.42
C GLU A 34 -2.88 -46.71 27.59
N LYS A 35 -3.96 -46.46 26.88
CA LYS A 35 -4.26 -45.21 26.14
C LYS A 35 -4.23 -44.05 27.13
N VAL A 36 -3.27 -43.15 27.03
CA VAL A 36 -3.35 -41.88 27.75
C VAL A 36 -3.97 -40.85 26.81
N MET A 37 -5.29 -40.72 26.89
CA MET A 37 -5.98 -39.50 26.52
C MET A 37 -5.65 -38.44 27.57
N ILE A 38 -4.84 -37.44 27.20
CA ILE A 38 -4.65 -36.28 28.05
C ILE A 38 -5.85 -35.34 27.80
N SER A 39 -6.89 -35.48 28.58
CA SER A 39 -7.92 -34.48 28.76
C SER A 39 -7.43 -33.46 29.78
N THR A 40 -7.02 -32.32 29.37
CA THR A 40 -6.74 -31.18 30.26
C THR A 40 -8.08 -30.60 30.72
N GLN A 41 -8.60 -31.07 31.84
CA GLN A 41 -9.65 -30.40 32.60
C GLN A 41 -9.05 -29.12 33.19
N ILE A 42 -9.47 -27.98 32.72
CA ILE A 42 -9.18 -26.70 33.37
C ILE A 42 -10.11 -26.55 34.56
N ASP A 43 -9.52 -26.68 35.72
CA ASP A 43 -10.18 -26.49 37.03
C ASP A 43 -10.42 -24.99 37.25
N THR A 44 -11.68 -24.59 37.12
CA THR A 44 -12.11 -23.18 37.33
C THR A 44 -12.21 -22.87 38.81
N LYS A 45 -11.08 -22.74 39.50
CA LYS A 45 -11.05 -22.06 40.81
C LYS A 45 -10.94 -20.55 40.59
N LYS A 46 -11.98 -19.81 41.00
CA LYS A 46 -12.01 -18.37 41.13
C LYS A 46 -10.77 -17.86 41.89
N VAL A 47 -9.75 -17.41 41.17
CA VAL A 47 -8.69 -16.60 41.73
C VAL A 47 -9.15 -15.14 41.65
N ILE A 48 -9.44 -14.52 42.77
CA ILE A 48 -9.63 -13.08 42.89
C ILE A 48 -8.30 -12.45 42.51
N LYS A 49 -8.21 -11.95 41.25
CA LYS A 49 -7.03 -11.19 40.80
C LYS A 49 -7.03 -9.82 41.53
N LYS A 50 -6.14 -9.69 42.53
CA LYS A 50 -5.70 -8.35 42.97
C LYS A 50 -5.19 -7.61 41.75
N LYS A 51 -5.65 -6.35 41.53
CA LYS A 51 -5.05 -5.44 40.55
C LYS A 51 -3.55 -5.34 40.86
N LYS A 52 -2.70 -5.86 39.97
CA LYS A 52 -1.26 -5.64 40.02
C LYS A 52 -1.01 -4.17 39.69
N ASP A 53 -0.19 -3.49 40.43
CA ASP A 53 0.32 -2.18 40.06
C ASP A 53 1.20 -2.30 38.81
N ALA A 54 1.12 -1.32 37.90
CA ALA A 54 1.85 -1.31 36.64
C ALA A 54 3.39 -1.32 36.79
N SER A 55 3.90 -1.23 38.02
CA SER A 55 5.32 -1.27 38.37
C SER A 55 5.90 -2.65 38.61
N ASP A 56 5.08 -3.71 38.74
CA ASP A 56 5.51 -5.07 39.06
C ASP A 56 5.66 -5.95 37.80
N TYR A 57 6.55 -5.57 36.88
CA TYR A 57 6.92 -6.38 35.72
C TYR A 57 7.97 -7.40 36.14
N SER A 58 7.66 -8.69 36.00
CA SER A 58 8.51 -9.80 36.38
C SER A 58 8.62 -10.85 35.28
N SER A 59 9.55 -11.79 35.41
CA SER A 59 9.68 -12.94 34.49
C SER A 59 8.39 -13.75 34.33
N ALA A 60 7.50 -13.71 35.30
CA ALA A 60 6.19 -14.37 35.22
C ALA A 60 5.21 -13.72 34.25
N ASP A 61 5.50 -12.46 33.85
CA ASP A 61 4.71 -11.71 32.87
C ASP A 61 5.23 -11.90 31.43
N ILE A 62 6.35 -12.63 31.24
CA ILE A 62 6.92 -12.94 29.94
C ILE A 62 6.23 -14.21 29.39
N GLN A 63 5.54 -14.06 28.27
CA GLN A 63 4.92 -15.13 27.51
C GLN A 63 5.73 -15.41 26.25
N VAL A 64 6.22 -16.63 26.08
CA VAL A 64 6.86 -17.09 24.84
C VAL A 64 5.78 -17.76 23.99
N LEU A 65 5.52 -17.19 22.82
CA LEU A 65 4.61 -17.77 21.83
C LEU A 65 5.44 -18.24 20.64
N GLU A 66 5.22 -19.47 20.20
CA GLU A 66 5.95 -20.07 19.09
C GLU A 66 4.98 -20.51 17.97
N GLY A 67 5.49 -20.55 16.74
CA GLY A 67 4.80 -21.10 15.57
C GLY A 67 3.44 -20.45 15.30
N ILE A 68 2.44 -21.28 15.04
CA ILE A 68 1.06 -20.88 14.71
C ILE A 68 0.43 -20.01 15.81
N ALA A 69 0.69 -20.31 17.08
CA ALA A 69 0.12 -19.55 18.19
C ALA A 69 0.58 -18.08 18.20
N ALA A 70 1.84 -17.82 17.86
CA ALA A 70 2.39 -16.46 17.75
C ALA A 70 1.71 -15.68 16.62
N ILE A 71 1.50 -16.31 15.47
CA ILE A 71 0.83 -15.71 14.31
C ILE A 71 -0.62 -15.33 14.64
N ARG A 72 -1.37 -16.28 15.25
CA ARG A 72 -2.77 -16.06 15.64
C ARG A 72 -2.94 -15.00 16.72
N HIS A 73 -1.96 -14.91 17.63
CA HIS A 73 -2.00 -13.93 18.72
C HIS A 73 -1.72 -12.49 18.24
N ARG A 74 -0.84 -12.32 17.25
CA ARG A 74 -0.49 -11.02 16.67
C ARG A 74 -0.46 -11.05 15.14
N PRO A 75 -1.62 -11.22 14.48
CA PRO A 75 -1.70 -11.33 13.03
C PRO A 75 -1.15 -10.09 12.31
N GLY A 76 -1.36 -8.89 12.87
CA GLY A 76 -0.87 -7.64 12.28
C GLY A 76 0.63 -7.57 12.07
N MET A 77 1.44 -8.37 12.77
CA MET A 77 2.89 -8.45 12.53
C MET A 77 3.23 -9.13 11.20
N TYR A 78 2.33 -9.96 10.66
CA TYR A 78 2.53 -10.76 9.46
C TYR A 78 1.75 -10.22 8.26
N ILE A 79 0.53 -9.74 8.48
CA ILE A 79 -0.38 -9.26 7.42
C ILE A 79 -0.70 -7.76 7.51
N GLY A 80 -0.05 -7.03 8.41
CA GLY A 80 -0.19 -5.59 8.58
C GLY A 80 -1.44 -5.15 9.35
N SER A 81 -2.59 -5.75 9.13
CA SER A 81 -3.85 -5.44 9.82
C SER A 81 -4.80 -6.65 9.84
N THR A 82 -5.90 -6.56 10.59
CA THR A 82 -7.01 -7.54 10.58
C THR A 82 -8.22 -7.05 9.77
N SER A 83 -8.09 -5.91 9.09
CA SER A 83 -9.11 -5.35 8.20
C SER A 83 -9.09 -6.01 6.80
N ALA A 84 -9.88 -5.50 5.86
CA ALA A 84 -9.90 -5.93 4.46
C ALA A 84 -8.50 -5.98 3.82
N SER A 85 -7.60 -5.06 4.19
CA SER A 85 -6.22 -5.05 3.65
C SER A 85 -5.38 -6.24 4.14
N GLY A 86 -5.54 -6.66 5.40
CA GLY A 86 -4.87 -7.87 5.90
C GLY A 86 -5.50 -9.14 5.33
N LEU A 87 -6.82 -9.14 5.13
CA LEU A 87 -7.52 -10.28 4.55
C LEU A 87 -7.05 -10.57 3.12
N ILE A 88 -6.94 -9.53 2.30
CA ILE A 88 -6.46 -9.67 0.93
C ILE A 88 -4.97 -10.05 0.87
N HIS A 89 -4.20 -9.73 1.92
CA HIS A 89 -2.79 -10.11 2.00
C HIS A 89 -2.59 -11.62 2.02
N LEU A 90 -3.54 -12.39 2.55
CA LEU A 90 -3.50 -13.87 2.48
C LEU A 90 -3.54 -14.36 1.02
N ILE A 91 -4.32 -13.69 0.16
CA ILE A 91 -4.36 -14.01 -1.28
C ILE A 91 -3.00 -13.70 -1.91
N TRP A 92 -2.37 -12.58 -1.51
CA TRP A 92 -1.04 -12.20 -2.04
C TRP A 92 0.02 -13.24 -1.73
N GLU A 93 0.05 -13.80 -0.52
CA GLU A 93 1.03 -14.82 -0.14
C GLU A 93 0.86 -16.12 -0.97
N ALA A 94 -0.38 -16.55 -1.22
CA ALA A 94 -0.64 -17.71 -2.09
C ALA A 94 -0.31 -17.40 -3.56
N LEU A 95 -0.70 -16.21 -4.04
CA LEU A 95 -0.45 -15.76 -5.40
C LEU A 95 1.05 -15.61 -5.69
N ASP A 96 1.81 -15.04 -4.78
CA ASP A 96 3.25 -14.85 -4.93
C ASP A 96 3.98 -16.23 -5.02
N ASN A 97 3.50 -17.25 -4.30
CA ASN A 97 4.03 -18.62 -4.44
C ASN A 97 3.72 -19.21 -5.82
N ALA A 98 2.51 -19.03 -6.33
CA ALA A 98 2.11 -19.47 -7.66
C ALA A 98 2.90 -18.75 -8.78
N VAL A 99 3.11 -17.45 -8.62
CA VAL A 99 3.94 -16.63 -9.52
C VAL A 99 5.40 -17.09 -9.52
N ASP A 100 5.97 -17.41 -8.35
CA ASP A 100 7.34 -17.89 -8.24
C ASP A 100 7.55 -19.21 -9.04
N GLU A 101 6.56 -20.11 -9.05
CA GLU A 101 6.59 -21.32 -9.91
C GLU A 101 6.55 -20.96 -11.40
N ALA A 102 5.64 -20.04 -11.78
CA ALA A 102 5.52 -19.62 -13.17
C ALA A 102 6.78 -18.89 -13.67
N VAL A 103 7.40 -18.05 -12.83
CA VAL A 103 8.68 -17.36 -13.13
C VAL A 103 9.84 -18.35 -13.24
N ALA A 104 9.82 -19.42 -12.45
CA ALA A 104 10.78 -20.52 -12.55
C ALA A 104 10.58 -21.37 -13.84
N GLY A 105 9.56 -21.09 -14.63
CA GLY A 105 9.26 -21.76 -15.89
C GLY A 105 8.28 -22.92 -15.79
N TYR A 106 7.64 -23.10 -14.64
CA TYR A 106 6.70 -24.18 -14.38
C TYR A 106 5.26 -23.66 -14.33
N GLY A 107 4.45 -24.06 -15.29
CA GLY A 107 3.07 -23.59 -15.44
C GLY A 107 2.95 -22.21 -16.11
N LYS A 108 1.76 -21.91 -16.62
CA LYS A 108 1.44 -20.64 -17.28
C LYS A 108 0.10 -20.09 -16.88
N HIS A 109 -0.68 -20.86 -16.15
CA HIS A 109 -2.00 -20.47 -15.70
C HIS A 109 -2.07 -20.46 -14.18
N ILE A 110 -2.64 -19.40 -13.64
CA ILE A 110 -2.91 -19.22 -12.20
C ILE A 110 -4.37 -18.83 -12.07
N TRP A 111 -5.10 -19.54 -11.22
CA TRP A 111 -6.51 -19.29 -10.94
C TRP A 111 -6.66 -18.74 -9.53
N VAL A 112 -7.45 -17.71 -9.42
CA VAL A 112 -7.87 -17.12 -8.15
C VAL A 112 -9.38 -17.08 -8.16
N ALA A 113 -10.01 -17.70 -7.16
CA ALA A 113 -11.45 -17.64 -6.98
C ALA A 113 -11.81 -17.16 -5.58
N VAL A 114 -12.87 -16.37 -5.49
CA VAL A 114 -13.50 -15.92 -4.24
C VAL A 114 -14.97 -16.23 -4.36
N ASP A 115 -15.46 -17.19 -3.61
CA ASP A 115 -16.88 -17.58 -3.70
C ASP A 115 -17.78 -16.75 -2.76
N LYS A 116 -19.09 -16.92 -2.92
CA LYS A 116 -20.11 -16.18 -2.17
C LYS A 116 -20.03 -16.42 -0.65
N ASP A 117 -19.54 -17.57 -0.23
CA ASP A 117 -19.45 -17.93 1.18
C ASP A 117 -18.14 -17.44 1.82
N GLY A 118 -17.27 -16.79 1.02
CA GLY A 118 -16.01 -16.22 1.45
C GLY A 118 -14.82 -17.19 1.39
N TRP A 119 -15.00 -18.35 0.72
CA TRP A 119 -13.88 -19.22 0.43
C TRP A 119 -13.01 -18.62 -0.67
N VAL A 120 -11.72 -18.71 -0.48
CA VAL A 120 -10.73 -18.33 -1.48
C VAL A 120 -10.02 -19.57 -2.00
N THR A 121 -9.84 -19.63 -3.31
CA THR A 121 -9.03 -20.66 -3.96
C THR A 121 -7.93 -20.01 -4.78
N VAL A 122 -6.69 -20.41 -4.58
CA VAL A 122 -5.56 -20.09 -5.45
C VAL A 122 -4.95 -21.39 -5.93
N ARG A 123 -4.84 -21.55 -7.26
CA ARG A 123 -4.29 -22.73 -7.90
C ARG A 123 -3.26 -22.33 -8.95
N ASP A 124 -2.18 -23.08 -9.02
CA ASP A 124 -1.14 -23.00 -10.04
C ASP A 124 -0.96 -24.33 -10.80
N GLU A 125 -0.23 -24.26 -11.89
CA GLU A 125 0.28 -25.42 -12.65
C GLU A 125 1.80 -25.58 -12.47
N GLY A 126 2.32 -25.23 -11.29
CA GLY A 126 3.72 -25.38 -10.94
C GLY A 126 4.15 -26.84 -10.77
N ARG A 127 5.34 -27.06 -10.22
CA ARG A 127 5.88 -28.41 -9.95
C ARG A 127 5.09 -29.20 -8.91
N GLY A 128 4.20 -28.55 -8.18
CA GLY A 128 3.58 -29.05 -6.98
C GLY A 128 4.52 -28.98 -5.76
N MET A 129 3.97 -28.56 -4.64
CA MET A 129 4.71 -28.53 -3.37
C MET A 129 5.22 -29.92 -3.01
N PRO A 130 6.44 -30.08 -2.44
CA PRO A 130 6.93 -31.38 -2.01
C PRO A 130 6.08 -31.90 -0.84
N PHE A 131 5.72 -33.17 -0.89
CA PHE A 131 5.02 -33.88 0.19
C PHE A 131 5.72 -35.17 0.61
N ASP A 132 6.95 -35.39 0.12
CA ASP A 132 7.78 -36.48 0.56
C ASP A 132 7.96 -36.45 2.10
N PRO A 133 8.03 -37.58 2.77
CA PRO A 133 8.28 -37.63 4.21
C PRO A 133 9.62 -36.98 4.57
N MET A 134 9.60 -36.00 5.46
CA MET A 134 10.80 -35.40 6.03
C MET A 134 10.83 -35.55 7.55
N LEU A 135 12.03 -35.77 8.12
CA LEU A 135 12.21 -35.84 9.54
C LEU A 135 12.11 -34.48 10.20
N TYR A 136 11.14 -34.31 11.10
CA TYR A 136 10.95 -33.05 11.85
C TYR A 136 10.60 -33.41 13.31
N GLN A 137 11.38 -32.93 14.28
CA GLN A 137 11.23 -33.16 15.73
C GLN A 137 11.13 -34.63 16.16
N GLY A 138 11.69 -35.55 15.37
CA GLY A 138 11.70 -37.00 15.65
C GLY A 138 10.64 -37.79 14.89
N ASP A 139 9.69 -37.14 14.24
CA ASP A 139 8.63 -37.76 13.45
C ASP A 139 8.83 -37.54 11.94
N TYR A 140 8.37 -38.49 11.13
CA TYR A 140 8.32 -38.33 9.67
C TYR A 140 6.98 -37.72 9.26
N LEU A 141 7.01 -36.47 8.85
CA LEU A 141 5.84 -35.72 8.37
C LEU A 141 5.97 -35.41 6.88
N PRO A 142 4.86 -35.28 6.13
CA PRO A 142 4.91 -34.73 4.78
C PRO A 142 5.56 -33.34 4.77
N ALA A 143 6.47 -33.07 3.82
CA ALA A 143 7.13 -31.77 3.72
C ALA A 143 6.11 -30.62 3.61
N ALA A 144 5.00 -30.82 2.89
CA ALA A 144 3.90 -29.87 2.78
C ALA A 144 3.30 -29.53 4.16
N THR A 145 3.10 -30.52 5.03
CA THR A 145 2.60 -30.31 6.41
C THR A 145 3.56 -29.42 7.20
N VAL A 146 4.87 -29.69 7.11
CA VAL A 146 5.89 -28.89 7.81
C VAL A 146 5.89 -27.45 7.28
N ILE A 147 5.81 -27.24 5.96
CA ILE A 147 5.76 -25.89 5.35
C ILE A 147 4.54 -25.09 5.83
N LEU A 148 3.41 -25.75 6.05
CA LEU A 148 2.20 -25.06 6.47
C LEU A 148 2.11 -24.85 8.00
N THR A 149 2.82 -25.63 8.80
CA THR A 149 2.72 -25.58 10.27
C THR A 149 3.91 -24.96 10.97
N VAL A 150 5.07 -24.89 10.29
CA VAL A 150 6.31 -24.39 10.88
C VAL A 150 6.76 -23.11 10.15
N PRO A 151 6.75 -21.95 10.81
CA PRO A 151 7.29 -20.72 10.22
C PRO A 151 8.77 -20.87 9.85
N HIS A 152 9.22 -20.12 8.85
CA HIS A 152 10.59 -20.16 8.34
C HIS A 152 11.01 -21.53 7.80
N SER A 153 10.05 -22.26 7.24
CA SER A 153 10.27 -23.51 6.50
C SER A 153 9.99 -23.28 5.00
N GLY A 154 10.71 -23.99 4.14
CA GLY A 154 10.46 -23.95 2.70
C GLY A 154 11.72 -24.04 1.84
N GLY A 155 11.57 -24.43 0.59
CA GLY A 155 12.66 -24.65 -0.37
C GLY A 155 13.34 -23.36 -0.88
N LYS A 156 12.83 -22.18 -0.54
CA LYS A 156 13.39 -20.89 -0.97
C LYS A 156 14.65 -20.48 -0.19
N PHE A 157 14.97 -21.20 0.90
CA PHE A 157 16.22 -21.01 1.66
C PHE A 157 17.41 -21.76 1.07
N THR A 158 17.18 -22.69 0.14
CA THR A 158 18.25 -23.48 -0.49
C THR A 158 18.67 -22.83 -1.80
N GLU A 159 19.98 -22.54 -1.92
CA GLU A 159 20.54 -22.00 -3.16
C GLU A 159 20.25 -22.94 -4.35
N GLY A 160 19.67 -22.42 -5.42
CA GLY A 160 19.43 -23.12 -6.68
C GLY A 160 18.00 -23.53 -6.96
N ALA A 161 17.10 -23.64 -6.00
CA ALA A 161 15.71 -24.02 -6.24
C ALA A 161 14.87 -22.91 -6.89
N TYR A 162 15.15 -21.65 -6.52
CA TYR A 162 14.52 -20.44 -7.06
C TYR A 162 15.56 -19.34 -7.22
N LYS A 163 15.87 -18.95 -8.46
CA LYS A 163 16.84 -17.89 -8.73
C LYS A 163 16.33 -16.48 -8.37
N THR A 164 15.03 -16.24 -8.50
CA THR A 164 14.43 -14.90 -8.34
C THR A 164 13.04 -15.00 -7.70
N ALA A 165 12.96 -15.42 -6.44
CA ALA A 165 11.67 -15.51 -5.73
C ALA A 165 11.26 -14.18 -5.11
N GLY A 166 9.96 -13.91 -5.07
CA GLY A 166 9.36 -12.80 -4.34
C GLY A 166 9.16 -13.10 -2.85
N GLY A 167 8.83 -14.36 -2.52
CA GLY A 167 8.63 -14.84 -1.15
C GLY A 167 9.94 -15.26 -0.48
N LEU A 168 10.53 -14.42 0.37
CA LEU A 168 11.85 -14.64 0.96
C LEU A 168 11.82 -15.15 2.41
N HIS A 169 10.69 -15.04 3.10
CA HIS A 169 10.66 -15.27 4.56
C HIS A 169 10.22 -16.65 4.98
N GLY A 170 9.66 -17.47 4.07
CA GLY A 170 9.19 -18.82 4.37
C GLY A 170 8.06 -18.86 5.42
N VAL A 171 7.24 -17.82 5.47
CA VAL A 171 6.13 -17.71 6.43
C VAL A 171 4.75 -17.60 5.76
N GLY A 172 4.67 -17.28 4.48
CA GLY A 172 3.40 -16.97 3.80
C GLY A 172 2.39 -18.11 3.90
N SER A 173 2.77 -19.32 3.51
CA SER A 173 1.89 -20.51 3.60
C SER A 173 1.47 -20.83 5.04
N THR A 174 2.39 -20.67 6.00
CA THR A 174 2.11 -20.84 7.43
C THR A 174 1.13 -19.77 7.94
N VAL A 175 1.25 -18.52 7.45
CA VAL A 175 0.36 -17.42 7.83
C VAL A 175 -1.05 -17.65 7.30
N ILE A 176 -1.21 -18.10 6.04
CA ILE A 176 -2.52 -18.47 5.50
C ILE A 176 -3.17 -19.54 6.37
N ASN A 177 -2.43 -20.61 6.67
CA ASN A 177 -2.93 -21.72 7.50
C ASN A 177 -3.30 -21.24 8.92
N ALA A 178 -2.43 -20.45 9.55
CA ALA A 178 -2.66 -19.94 10.89
C ALA A 178 -3.90 -19.07 11.03
N LEU A 179 -4.21 -18.27 10.00
CA LEU A 179 -5.29 -17.29 10.01
C LEU A 179 -6.57 -17.78 9.30
N ALA A 180 -6.54 -18.98 8.74
CA ALA A 180 -7.72 -19.66 8.24
C ALA A 180 -8.49 -20.36 9.37
N GLU A 181 -9.81 -20.36 9.29
CA GLU A 181 -10.67 -21.27 10.06
C GLU A 181 -10.50 -22.68 9.55
N THR A 182 -10.55 -22.86 8.24
CA THR A 182 -10.28 -24.12 7.53
C THR A 182 -9.43 -23.84 6.31
N LEU A 183 -8.46 -24.69 6.05
CA LEU A 183 -7.63 -24.67 4.84
C LEU A 183 -7.56 -26.07 4.26
N GLU A 184 -7.82 -26.19 2.97
CA GLU A 184 -7.71 -27.41 2.16
C GLU A 184 -6.50 -27.24 1.22
N LEU A 185 -5.51 -28.10 1.37
CA LEU A 185 -4.35 -28.17 0.49
C LEU A 185 -4.51 -29.33 -0.47
N THR A 186 -4.38 -29.08 -1.77
CA THR A 186 -4.31 -30.11 -2.79
C THR A 186 -3.04 -29.94 -3.60
N ILE A 187 -2.28 -31.02 -3.79
CA ILE A 187 -1.04 -31.02 -4.58
C ILE A 187 -1.13 -32.15 -5.60
N TRP A 188 -0.82 -31.81 -6.84
CA TRP A 188 -0.64 -32.80 -7.93
C TRP A 188 0.83 -32.87 -8.30
N LYS A 189 1.43 -34.02 -8.14
CA LYS A 189 2.85 -34.23 -8.40
C LYS A 189 3.15 -35.69 -8.68
N ASP A 190 3.95 -35.95 -9.71
CA ASP A 190 4.47 -37.27 -10.07
C ASP A 190 3.40 -38.39 -10.16
N GLY A 191 2.21 -38.04 -10.71
CA GLY A 191 1.08 -38.95 -10.85
C GLY A 191 0.33 -39.25 -9.56
N GLN A 192 0.55 -38.49 -8.52
CA GLN A 192 -0.14 -38.55 -7.24
C GLN A 192 -0.84 -37.25 -6.92
N LYS A 193 -1.99 -37.36 -6.26
CA LYS A 193 -2.75 -36.26 -5.68
C LYS A 193 -2.67 -36.38 -4.16
N PHE A 194 -2.03 -35.43 -3.53
CA PHE A 194 -1.99 -35.26 -2.09
C PHE A 194 -3.09 -34.29 -1.65
N THR A 195 -3.86 -34.64 -0.64
CA THR A 195 -4.85 -33.76 -0.01
C THR A 195 -4.68 -33.76 1.49
N GLN A 196 -4.77 -32.57 2.08
CA GLN A 196 -4.74 -32.40 3.52
C GLN A 196 -5.56 -31.18 3.94
N GLU A 197 -6.34 -31.36 4.99
CA GLU A 197 -7.08 -30.29 5.64
C GLU A 197 -6.34 -29.77 6.88
N PHE A 198 -6.59 -28.51 7.18
CA PHE A 198 -6.08 -27.85 8.38
C PHE A 198 -7.20 -27.05 9.02
N ALA A 199 -7.30 -27.09 10.34
CA ALA A 199 -8.23 -26.31 11.12
C ALA A 199 -7.46 -25.37 12.06
N ARG A 200 -7.56 -24.05 11.83
CA ARG A 200 -6.89 -23.02 12.64
C ARG A 200 -5.39 -23.29 12.86
N GLY A 201 -4.72 -23.71 11.80
CA GLY A 201 -3.30 -24.01 11.82
C GLY A 201 -2.94 -25.45 12.20
N ILE A 202 -3.88 -26.26 12.64
CA ILE A 202 -3.66 -27.66 13.05
C ILE A 202 -3.89 -28.58 11.86
N ALA A 203 -2.90 -29.41 11.54
CA ALA A 203 -2.98 -30.35 10.43
C ALA A 203 -3.91 -31.56 10.81
N MET A 204 -4.78 -31.89 9.84
CA MET A 204 -5.59 -33.10 9.87
C MET A 204 -4.87 -34.24 9.11
N PRO A 205 -5.35 -35.51 9.19
CA PRO A 205 -4.81 -36.57 8.38
C PRO A 205 -4.79 -36.24 6.89
N HIS A 206 -3.76 -36.64 6.19
CA HIS A 206 -3.62 -36.46 4.74
C HIS A 206 -4.01 -37.74 3.99
N GLU A 207 -4.36 -37.58 2.72
CA GLU A 207 -4.65 -38.65 1.79
C GLU A 207 -3.77 -38.53 0.56
N ILE A 208 -3.37 -39.66 -0.03
CA ILE A 208 -2.62 -39.72 -1.27
C ILE A 208 -3.35 -40.65 -2.24
N GLU A 209 -3.75 -40.15 -3.35
CA GLU A 209 -4.46 -40.88 -4.40
C GLU A 209 -3.69 -40.83 -5.72
N PRO A 210 -3.81 -41.84 -6.58
CA PRO A 210 -3.31 -41.76 -7.95
C PRO A 210 -4.05 -40.67 -8.73
N CYS A 211 -3.35 -39.93 -9.58
CA CYS A 211 -3.95 -39.00 -10.52
C CYS A 211 -3.31 -39.12 -11.92
N GLU A 212 -3.86 -38.39 -12.91
CA GLU A 212 -3.25 -38.36 -14.21
C GLU A 212 -1.81 -37.84 -14.16
N SER A 213 -0.88 -38.55 -14.78
CA SER A 213 0.56 -38.27 -14.74
C SER A 213 0.96 -36.88 -15.28
N LYS A 214 0.06 -36.23 -16.02
CA LYS A 214 0.26 -34.88 -16.57
C LYS A 214 -0.25 -33.78 -15.64
N MET A 215 -1.01 -34.11 -14.61
CA MET A 215 -1.48 -33.10 -13.64
C MET A 215 -0.34 -32.75 -12.69
N HIS A 216 -0.09 -31.46 -12.56
CA HIS A 216 0.87 -30.91 -11.62
C HIS A 216 0.41 -29.55 -11.12
N GLY A 217 0.90 -29.14 -9.97
CA GLY A 217 0.58 -27.84 -9.37
C GLY A 217 0.14 -27.95 -7.92
N THR A 218 -0.17 -26.82 -7.36
CA THR A 218 -0.65 -26.68 -5.98
C THR A 218 -1.93 -25.86 -5.94
N GLN A 219 -2.85 -26.24 -5.07
CA GLN A 219 -4.06 -25.50 -4.78
C GLN A 219 -4.20 -25.29 -3.30
N PHE A 220 -4.35 -24.04 -2.90
CA PHE A 220 -4.81 -23.61 -1.60
C PHE A 220 -6.27 -23.22 -1.71
N ARG A 221 -7.12 -23.74 -0.83
CA ARG A 221 -8.50 -23.32 -0.67
C ARG A 221 -8.75 -23.07 0.82
N TRP A 222 -9.16 -21.86 1.21
CA TRP A 222 -9.33 -21.54 2.61
C TRP A 222 -10.53 -20.64 2.88
N LEU A 223 -11.03 -20.73 4.10
CA LEU A 223 -11.94 -19.79 4.70
C LEU A 223 -11.21 -19.08 5.83
N TYR A 224 -11.22 -17.76 5.85
CA TYR A 224 -10.55 -16.99 6.91
C TYR A 224 -11.26 -17.14 8.28
N ASP A 225 -10.50 -17.08 9.37
CA ASP A 225 -11.07 -17.19 10.71
C ASP A 225 -11.70 -15.88 11.16
N ARG A 226 -13.02 -15.82 11.15
CA ARG A 226 -13.83 -14.65 11.54
C ARG A 226 -13.63 -14.21 12.99
N THR A 227 -12.98 -15.04 13.83
CA THR A 227 -12.64 -14.66 15.22
C THR A 227 -11.39 -13.82 15.32
N ILE A 228 -10.61 -13.70 14.23
CA ILE A 228 -9.35 -12.94 14.16
C ILE A 228 -9.54 -11.65 13.37
N PHE A 229 -10.26 -11.73 12.25
CA PHE A 229 -10.48 -10.58 11.38
C PHE A 229 -11.64 -9.71 11.86
N ASP A 230 -11.59 -8.46 11.50
CA ASP A 230 -12.64 -7.50 11.83
C ASP A 230 -13.99 -7.98 11.27
N PRO A 231 -15.11 -7.80 11.97
CA PRO A 231 -16.42 -8.30 11.53
C PRO A 231 -16.88 -7.77 10.17
N GLU A 232 -16.38 -6.58 9.79
CA GLU A 232 -16.68 -5.91 8.52
C GLU A 232 -15.62 -6.15 7.44
N ALA A 233 -14.64 -7.04 7.70
CA ALA A 233 -13.61 -7.36 6.71
C ALA A 233 -14.22 -8.14 5.53
N TYR A 234 -13.92 -7.68 4.32
CA TYR A 234 -14.35 -8.30 3.07
C TYR A 234 -13.21 -8.31 2.06
N TYR A 235 -13.29 -9.15 1.05
CA TYR A 235 -12.32 -9.16 -0.04
C TYR A 235 -12.58 -8.01 -1.00
N ALA A 236 -11.65 -7.04 -1.04
CA ALA A 236 -11.72 -5.89 -1.96
C ALA A 236 -11.37 -6.35 -3.39
N LEU A 237 -12.37 -6.64 -4.21
CA LEU A 237 -12.18 -7.19 -5.56
C LEU A 237 -11.41 -6.23 -6.47
N ASP A 238 -11.65 -4.92 -6.38
CA ASP A 238 -10.90 -3.92 -7.15
C ASP A 238 -9.39 -3.99 -6.89
N ALA A 239 -9.00 -4.20 -5.63
CA ALA A 239 -7.59 -4.36 -5.25
C ALA A 239 -7.02 -5.68 -5.78
N LEU A 240 -7.83 -6.75 -5.77
CA LEU A 240 -7.45 -8.05 -6.32
C LEU A 240 -7.24 -7.96 -7.84
N GLU A 241 -8.18 -7.39 -8.58
CA GLU A 241 -8.07 -7.17 -10.02
C GLU A 241 -6.84 -6.33 -10.38
N SER A 242 -6.64 -5.23 -9.70
CA SER A 242 -5.49 -4.35 -9.90
C SER A 242 -4.17 -5.08 -9.69
N ARG A 243 -4.08 -5.93 -8.67
CA ARG A 243 -2.88 -6.74 -8.38
C ARG A 243 -2.66 -7.81 -9.43
N LEU A 244 -3.70 -8.55 -9.84
CA LEU A 244 -3.62 -9.56 -10.88
C LEU A 244 -3.20 -8.94 -12.22
N LYS A 245 -3.75 -7.79 -12.55
CA LYS A 245 -3.37 -7.02 -13.73
C LYS A 245 -1.90 -6.60 -13.69
N ALA A 246 -1.42 -6.10 -12.57
CA ALA A 246 0.01 -5.78 -12.39
C ALA A 246 0.89 -7.03 -12.48
N ALA A 247 0.50 -8.14 -11.84
CA ALA A 247 1.22 -9.41 -11.89
C ALA A 247 1.33 -9.93 -13.33
N THR A 248 0.29 -9.75 -14.16
CA THR A 248 0.27 -10.11 -15.57
C THR A 248 1.35 -9.37 -16.36
N TYR A 249 1.51 -8.09 -16.13
CA TYR A 249 2.52 -7.27 -16.79
C TYR A 249 3.94 -7.60 -16.36
N LEU A 250 4.14 -7.92 -15.08
CA LEU A 250 5.44 -8.28 -14.52
C LEU A 250 5.91 -9.70 -14.91
N ASN A 251 4.96 -10.57 -15.29
CA ASN A 251 5.20 -11.97 -15.60
C ASN A 251 4.67 -12.31 -16.98
N ARG A 252 5.32 -11.74 -18.00
CA ARG A 252 4.96 -11.92 -19.40
C ARG A 252 4.72 -13.38 -19.76
N GLY A 253 3.57 -13.67 -20.38
CA GLY A 253 3.21 -14.99 -20.84
C GLY A 253 2.54 -15.88 -19.78
N VAL A 254 2.33 -15.37 -18.58
CA VAL A 254 1.48 -15.99 -17.55
C VAL A 254 0.06 -15.45 -17.68
N THR A 255 -0.91 -16.35 -17.61
CA THR A 255 -2.35 -16.04 -17.66
C THR A 255 -2.92 -16.16 -16.25
N PHE A 256 -3.59 -15.12 -15.79
CA PHE A 256 -4.30 -15.13 -14.53
C PHE A 256 -5.80 -15.18 -14.78
N HIS A 257 -6.48 -16.08 -14.09
CA HIS A 257 -7.93 -16.23 -14.12
C HIS A 257 -8.48 -15.78 -12.79
N LEU A 258 -9.40 -14.84 -12.81
CA LEU A 258 -10.16 -14.40 -11.65
C LEU A 258 -11.60 -14.85 -11.80
N ASP A 259 -12.11 -15.52 -10.79
CA ASP A 259 -13.48 -15.97 -10.69
C ASP A 259 -14.01 -15.58 -9.30
N ALA A 260 -14.82 -14.54 -9.22
CA ALA A 260 -15.15 -13.95 -7.93
C ALA A 260 -16.63 -13.56 -7.82
N TRP A 261 -17.16 -13.66 -6.61
CA TRP A 261 -18.45 -13.11 -6.25
C TRP A 261 -18.29 -11.69 -5.71
N ASP A 262 -18.97 -10.73 -6.33
CA ASP A 262 -19.00 -9.35 -5.84
C ASP A 262 -20.22 -9.15 -4.92
N ASP A 263 -19.95 -9.02 -3.63
CA ASP A 263 -21.00 -8.78 -2.63
C ASP A 263 -21.67 -7.42 -2.80
N ALA A 264 -20.99 -6.43 -3.38
CA ALA A 264 -21.53 -5.09 -3.57
C ALA A 264 -22.58 -5.04 -4.70
N THR A 265 -22.34 -5.77 -5.79
CA THR A 265 -23.25 -5.86 -6.94
C THR A 265 -24.15 -7.08 -6.89
N ASN A 266 -23.85 -8.07 -6.03
CA ASN A 266 -24.45 -9.39 -5.96
C ASN A 266 -24.37 -10.12 -7.32
N GLU A 267 -23.24 -9.98 -8.01
CA GLU A 267 -22.98 -10.57 -9.31
C GLU A 267 -21.70 -11.41 -9.26
N HIS A 268 -21.64 -12.40 -10.14
CA HIS A 268 -20.46 -13.20 -10.38
C HIS A 268 -19.63 -12.54 -11.48
N ILE A 269 -18.34 -12.30 -11.20
CA ILE A 269 -17.40 -11.74 -12.15
C ILE A 269 -16.36 -12.78 -12.54
N SER A 270 -16.03 -12.84 -13.83
CA SER A 270 -14.98 -13.72 -14.35
C SER A 270 -14.11 -12.94 -15.31
N HIS A 271 -12.84 -12.79 -14.98
CA HIS A 271 -11.88 -12.05 -15.77
C HIS A 271 -10.64 -12.89 -16.07
N VAL A 272 -10.09 -12.72 -17.27
CA VAL A 272 -8.83 -13.35 -17.68
C VAL A 272 -7.83 -12.24 -18.01
N PHE A 273 -6.71 -12.24 -17.32
CA PHE A 273 -5.63 -11.28 -17.52
C PHE A 273 -4.45 -11.95 -18.20
N TYR A 274 -4.01 -11.38 -19.32
CA TYR A 274 -2.86 -11.85 -20.09
C TYR A 274 -2.15 -10.66 -20.74
N SER A 275 -0.83 -10.63 -20.67
CA SER A 275 -0.02 -9.63 -21.35
C SER A 275 0.99 -10.30 -22.29
N ARG A 276 1.01 -9.85 -23.54
CA ARG A 276 1.96 -10.29 -24.53
C ARG A 276 3.28 -9.54 -24.46
N GLU A 277 3.23 -8.25 -24.13
CA GLU A 277 4.38 -7.34 -24.15
C GLU A 277 4.86 -6.92 -22.75
N GLY A 278 4.22 -7.43 -21.71
CA GLY A 278 4.64 -7.24 -20.32
C GLY A 278 4.64 -5.78 -19.89
N LEU A 279 5.80 -5.25 -19.46
CA LEU A 279 5.89 -3.87 -18.98
C LEU A 279 5.49 -2.82 -20.02
N SER A 280 5.60 -3.11 -21.31
CA SER A 280 5.15 -2.21 -22.37
C SER A 280 3.62 -2.04 -22.35
N ASP A 281 2.88 -3.13 -22.11
CA ASP A 281 1.43 -3.09 -21.97
C ASP A 281 1.05 -2.34 -20.69
N TYR A 282 1.80 -2.51 -19.61
CA TYR A 282 1.60 -1.77 -18.37
C TYR A 282 1.71 -0.26 -18.58
N VAL A 283 2.76 0.19 -19.25
CA VAL A 283 2.98 1.61 -19.53
C VAL A 283 1.89 2.18 -20.44
N ARG A 284 1.38 1.42 -21.42
CA ARG A 284 0.22 1.82 -22.24
C ARG A 284 -1.04 1.96 -21.42
N ASP A 285 -1.28 1.05 -20.49
CA ASP A 285 -2.42 1.12 -19.59
C ASP A 285 -2.34 2.36 -18.69
N LEU A 286 -1.16 2.68 -18.16
CA LEU A 286 -0.91 3.93 -17.42
C LEU A 286 -1.20 5.17 -18.27
N ALA A 287 -0.87 5.15 -19.56
CA ALA A 287 -1.10 6.27 -20.45
C ALA A 287 -2.60 6.58 -20.61
N THR A 288 -3.47 5.58 -20.56
CA THR A 288 -4.92 5.78 -20.63
C THR A 288 -5.47 6.59 -19.44
N SER A 289 -4.79 6.53 -18.29
CA SER A 289 -5.19 7.19 -17.05
C SER A 289 -4.45 8.49 -16.75
N THR A 290 -3.35 8.79 -17.45
CA THR A 290 -2.51 9.96 -17.16
C THR A 290 -2.66 11.06 -18.22
N SER A 291 -2.11 10.85 -19.40
CA SER A 291 -2.13 11.81 -20.51
C SER A 291 -1.77 11.10 -21.80
N GLU A 292 -2.15 11.66 -22.94
CA GLU A 292 -1.81 11.11 -24.25
C GLU A 292 -0.31 10.93 -24.42
N PRO A 293 0.13 9.77 -24.98
CA PRO A 293 1.51 9.54 -25.31
C PRO A 293 2.05 10.60 -26.28
N LEU A 294 3.28 11.05 -26.07
CA LEU A 294 3.94 11.97 -27.01
C LEU A 294 4.20 11.30 -28.36
N PHE A 295 4.48 10.00 -28.33
CA PHE A 295 4.60 9.14 -29.51
C PHE A 295 4.08 7.73 -29.21
N LYS A 296 3.67 6.99 -30.25
CA LYS A 296 2.97 5.69 -30.11
C LYS A 296 3.81 4.58 -29.50
N HIS A 297 5.12 4.61 -29.65
CA HIS A 297 6.01 3.53 -29.25
C HIS A 297 6.42 3.66 -27.79
N VAL A 298 6.31 2.57 -27.03
CA VAL A 298 6.89 2.47 -25.68
C VAL A 298 8.38 2.18 -25.83
N ILE A 299 9.20 2.89 -25.07
CA ILE A 299 10.62 2.61 -24.94
C ILE A 299 10.76 1.43 -23.99
N SER A 300 11.26 0.30 -24.50
CA SER A 300 11.43 -0.92 -23.71
C SER A 300 12.90 -1.32 -23.69
N ILE A 301 13.45 -1.51 -22.49
CA ILE A 301 14.83 -1.90 -22.23
C ILE A 301 14.78 -3.17 -21.39
N ALA A 302 15.37 -4.25 -21.87
CA ALA A 302 15.46 -5.51 -21.13
C ALA A 302 16.85 -6.11 -21.32
N LYS A 303 17.59 -6.30 -20.24
CA LYS A 303 18.92 -6.89 -20.25
C LYS A 303 19.24 -7.55 -18.91
N GLU A 304 19.94 -8.68 -19.00
CA GLU A 304 20.52 -9.32 -17.82
C GLU A 304 22.01 -8.97 -17.74
N LYS A 305 22.45 -8.50 -16.58
CA LYS A 305 23.83 -8.12 -16.32
C LYS A 305 24.11 -8.28 -14.82
N ASP A 306 25.29 -8.80 -14.47
CA ASP A 306 25.75 -8.99 -13.10
C ASP A 306 24.72 -9.78 -12.23
N ASP A 307 24.14 -10.85 -12.77
CA ASP A 307 23.07 -11.66 -12.17
C ASP A 307 21.79 -10.88 -11.79
N VAL A 308 21.63 -9.70 -12.36
CA VAL A 308 20.42 -8.88 -12.24
C VAL A 308 19.75 -8.76 -13.59
N ARG A 309 18.51 -9.20 -13.70
CA ARG A 309 17.67 -8.93 -14.85
C ARG A 309 16.97 -7.61 -14.67
N VAL A 310 17.26 -6.68 -15.54
CA VAL A 310 16.68 -5.33 -15.55
C VAL A 310 15.68 -5.25 -16.70
N GLU A 311 14.46 -4.85 -16.39
CA GLU A 311 13.41 -4.56 -17.37
C GLU A 311 12.84 -3.17 -17.07
N VAL A 312 12.84 -2.28 -18.05
CA VAL A 312 12.29 -0.93 -17.95
C VAL A 312 11.43 -0.65 -19.15
N ALA A 313 10.22 -0.21 -18.92
CA ALA A 313 9.38 0.36 -19.97
C ALA A 313 9.03 1.80 -19.60
N LEU A 314 9.14 2.71 -20.56
CA LEU A 314 8.79 4.10 -20.34
C LEU A 314 8.16 4.73 -21.57
N GLN A 315 7.28 5.70 -21.35
CA GLN A 315 6.61 6.45 -22.40
C GLN A 315 6.42 7.91 -21.97
N PRO A 316 7.04 8.85 -22.69
CA PRO A 316 6.74 10.26 -22.53
C PRO A 316 5.30 10.56 -22.95
N THR A 317 4.62 11.40 -22.19
CA THR A 317 3.25 11.83 -22.45
C THR A 317 3.20 13.34 -22.73
N THR A 318 2.09 13.86 -23.20
CA THR A 318 1.87 15.30 -23.40
C THR A 318 1.68 16.06 -22.09
N GLY A 319 1.35 15.36 -21.00
CA GLY A 319 1.13 15.94 -19.67
C GLY A 319 2.41 16.22 -18.89
N TYR A 320 2.21 16.58 -17.61
CA TYR A 320 3.27 16.87 -16.64
C TYR A 320 3.36 15.84 -15.50
N LYS A 321 2.31 15.03 -15.33
CA LYS A 321 2.24 14.05 -14.24
C LYS A 321 3.24 12.94 -14.48
N ILE A 322 3.95 12.54 -13.41
CA ILE A 322 4.83 11.38 -13.40
C ILE A 322 4.04 10.19 -12.87
N ALA A 323 4.07 9.08 -13.59
CA ALA A 323 3.64 7.79 -13.08
C ALA A 323 4.83 6.83 -13.14
N MET A 324 5.47 6.62 -12.00
CA MET A 324 6.64 5.74 -11.87
C MET A 324 6.32 4.62 -10.88
N TYR A 325 6.45 3.38 -11.36
CA TYR A 325 6.22 2.18 -10.59
C TYR A 325 7.46 1.31 -10.65
N SER A 326 7.94 0.89 -9.48
CA SER A 326 9.14 0.07 -9.39
C SER A 326 8.87 -1.22 -8.63
N TYR A 327 9.56 -2.28 -9.08
CA TYR A 327 9.39 -3.63 -8.59
C TYR A 327 10.74 -4.32 -8.43
N ALA A 328 10.88 -5.11 -7.38
CA ALA A 328 11.98 -6.03 -7.17
C ALA A 328 11.42 -7.44 -6.93
N ASN A 329 11.78 -8.44 -7.77
CA ASN A 329 11.23 -9.79 -7.77
C ASN A 329 9.69 -9.80 -7.71
N ALA A 330 9.05 -9.01 -8.57
CA ALA A 330 7.60 -8.80 -8.65
C ALA A 330 6.94 -8.14 -7.41
N VAL A 331 7.70 -7.82 -6.37
CA VAL A 331 7.23 -7.06 -5.21
C VAL A 331 7.33 -5.56 -5.51
N ARG A 332 6.23 -4.82 -5.28
CA ARG A 332 6.21 -3.38 -5.48
C ARG A 332 7.06 -2.67 -4.41
N THR A 333 7.98 -1.82 -4.84
CA THR A 333 8.79 -0.99 -3.95
C THR A 333 8.19 0.42 -3.89
N ARG A 334 7.27 0.65 -2.94
CA ARG A 334 6.51 1.91 -2.84
C ARG A 334 7.41 3.11 -2.54
N ASP A 335 8.45 2.91 -1.74
CA ASP A 335 9.46 3.92 -1.40
C ASP A 335 10.67 3.89 -2.35
N GLY A 336 10.52 3.20 -3.49
CA GLY A 336 11.56 3.08 -4.51
C GLY A 336 12.79 2.28 -4.04
N GLY A 337 13.96 2.86 -4.22
CA GLY A 337 15.24 2.26 -3.83
C GLY A 337 16.35 2.52 -4.83
N VAL A 338 17.46 1.79 -4.67
CA VAL A 338 18.67 1.95 -5.49
C VAL A 338 18.46 1.75 -6.99
N HIS A 339 17.51 0.89 -7.38
CA HIS A 339 17.15 0.67 -8.79
C HIS A 339 16.50 1.90 -9.42
N GLU A 340 15.64 2.63 -8.70
CA GLU A 340 15.13 3.92 -9.16
C GLU A 340 16.21 4.98 -9.23
N THR A 341 17.11 5.02 -8.23
CA THR A 341 18.23 5.95 -8.22
C THR A 341 19.12 5.74 -9.45
N GLY A 342 19.45 4.49 -9.75
CA GLY A 342 20.22 4.13 -10.95
C GLY A 342 19.53 4.53 -12.25
N PHE A 343 18.21 4.26 -12.35
CA PHE A 343 17.38 4.66 -13.50
C PHE A 343 17.38 6.18 -13.68
N LYS A 344 17.04 6.95 -12.65
CA LYS A 344 16.97 8.42 -12.69
C LYS A 344 18.30 9.05 -13.07
N ALA A 345 19.41 8.50 -12.56
CA ALA A 345 20.76 8.96 -12.90
C ALA A 345 21.10 8.70 -14.37
N ALA A 346 20.83 7.49 -14.89
CA ALA A 346 21.04 7.16 -16.30
C ALA A 346 20.18 7.99 -17.23
N LEU A 347 18.87 8.09 -16.92
CA LEU A 347 17.91 8.90 -17.69
C LEU A 347 18.41 10.35 -17.81
N THR A 348 18.77 10.97 -16.68
CA THR A 348 19.24 12.35 -16.65
C THR A 348 20.49 12.55 -17.49
N LYS A 349 21.44 11.61 -17.37
CA LYS A 349 22.69 11.67 -18.14
C LYS A 349 22.42 11.57 -19.64
N VAL A 350 21.70 10.52 -20.08
CA VAL A 350 21.48 10.25 -21.51
C VAL A 350 20.64 11.33 -22.17
N VAL A 351 19.59 11.81 -21.50
CA VAL A 351 18.75 12.91 -22.01
C VAL A 351 19.56 14.17 -22.22
N ASN A 352 20.43 14.56 -21.30
CA ASN A 352 21.31 15.70 -21.46
C ASN A 352 22.37 15.52 -22.56
N ASP A 353 22.96 14.32 -22.67
CA ASP A 353 23.93 13.99 -23.70
C ASP A 353 23.30 14.11 -25.11
N TYR A 354 22.07 13.59 -25.27
CA TYR A 354 21.36 13.69 -26.55
C TYR A 354 20.74 15.07 -26.80
N ALA A 355 20.34 15.80 -25.79
CA ALA A 355 19.94 17.19 -25.93
C ALA A 355 21.05 18.04 -26.53
N LEU A 356 22.30 17.81 -26.11
CA LEU A 356 23.48 18.44 -26.70
C LEU A 356 23.77 17.92 -28.12
N LYS A 357 23.80 16.58 -28.31
CA LYS A 357 24.07 15.93 -29.61
C LYS A 357 23.07 16.35 -30.70
N LEU A 358 21.79 16.51 -30.36
CA LEU A 358 20.72 16.92 -31.27
C LEU A 358 20.49 18.43 -31.35
N ASN A 359 21.39 19.23 -30.77
CA ASN A 359 21.34 20.70 -30.75
C ASN A 359 20.04 21.28 -30.13
N VAL A 360 19.42 20.61 -29.18
CA VAL A 360 18.28 21.12 -28.41
C VAL A 360 18.79 22.07 -27.31
N ILE A 361 19.93 21.78 -26.71
CA ILE A 361 20.68 22.68 -25.83
C ILE A 361 22.04 22.96 -26.44
N LYS A 362 22.64 24.12 -26.13
CA LYS A 362 23.95 24.53 -26.66
C LYS A 362 25.07 24.31 -25.68
N ASN A 363 24.81 24.39 -24.40
CA ASN A 363 25.78 24.26 -23.33
C ASN A 363 25.16 23.50 -22.15
N ARG A 364 25.79 22.39 -21.71
CA ARG A 364 25.27 21.54 -20.63
C ARG A 364 25.29 22.24 -19.27
N GLU A 365 26.32 23.05 -18.99
CA GLU A 365 26.46 23.74 -17.70
C GLU A 365 25.41 24.84 -17.54
N ARG A 366 25.10 25.56 -18.63
CA ARG A 366 24.16 26.69 -18.61
C ARG A 366 22.73 26.28 -18.93
N ASP A 367 22.56 25.41 -19.93
CA ASP A 367 21.27 25.08 -20.53
C ASP A 367 20.80 23.66 -20.14
N GLY A 368 21.52 22.96 -19.23
CA GLY A 368 21.26 21.58 -18.85
C GLY A 368 19.85 21.37 -18.31
N LEU A 369 19.25 20.26 -18.75
CA LEU A 369 17.90 19.87 -18.34
C LEU A 369 17.95 19.25 -16.93
N ARG A 370 17.13 19.77 -16.03
CA ARG A 370 17.11 19.33 -14.62
C ARG A 370 16.45 17.95 -14.47
N PRO A 371 16.93 17.10 -13.56
CA PRO A 371 16.39 15.76 -13.36
C PRO A 371 14.87 15.74 -13.13
N GLU A 372 14.37 16.67 -12.35
CA GLU A 372 12.92 16.79 -12.02
C GLU A 372 12.09 17.14 -13.25
N VAL A 373 12.62 17.94 -14.19
CA VAL A 373 11.92 18.30 -15.43
C VAL A 373 11.95 17.15 -16.44
N ILE A 374 13.08 16.42 -16.50
CA ILE A 374 13.23 15.25 -17.37
C ILE A 374 12.19 14.17 -17.02
N GLN A 375 11.89 14.01 -15.73
CA GLN A 375 10.92 13.02 -15.27
C GLN A 375 9.46 13.44 -15.51
N GLN A 376 9.17 14.73 -15.65
CA GLN A 376 7.79 15.22 -15.85
C GLN A 376 7.15 14.65 -17.12
N GLY A 377 5.92 14.19 -16.96
CA GLY A 377 5.16 13.60 -18.05
C GLY A 377 5.68 12.24 -18.49
N LEU A 378 6.37 11.51 -17.62
CA LEU A 378 6.79 10.14 -17.88
C LEU A 378 5.88 9.12 -17.20
N ASN A 379 5.45 8.14 -17.97
CA ASN A 379 4.96 6.87 -17.45
C ASN A 379 6.11 5.87 -17.50
N VAL A 380 6.48 5.32 -16.35
CA VAL A 380 7.65 4.43 -16.21
C VAL A 380 7.30 3.24 -15.34
N VAL A 381 7.68 2.06 -15.80
CA VAL A 381 7.65 0.85 -14.99
C VAL A 381 9.04 0.24 -14.98
N ILE A 382 9.58 0.01 -13.79
CA ILE A 382 10.91 -0.55 -13.55
C ILE A 382 10.72 -1.89 -12.85
N SER A 383 11.32 -2.94 -13.38
CA SER A 383 11.36 -4.26 -12.75
C SER A 383 12.79 -4.77 -12.71
N VAL A 384 13.24 -5.16 -11.53
CA VAL A 384 14.50 -5.87 -11.35
C VAL A 384 14.25 -7.25 -10.76
N LYS A 385 14.94 -8.27 -11.29
CA LYS A 385 14.91 -9.63 -10.73
C LYS A 385 16.34 -9.99 -10.34
N LEU A 386 16.53 -10.38 -9.08
CA LEU A 386 17.84 -10.70 -8.50
C LEU A 386 17.71 -11.81 -7.46
N THR A 387 18.81 -12.54 -7.22
CA THR A 387 18.82 -13.73 -6.38
C THR A 387 18.56 -13.42 -4.90
N ASN A 388 19.18 -12.37 -4.36
CA ASN A 388 19.11 -12.03 -2.93
C ASN A 388 18.68 -10.57 -2.73
N PRO A 389 17.40 -10.21 -2.91
CA PRO A 389 16.95 -8.85 -2.70
C PRO A 389 16.98 -8.47 -1.21
N GLN A 390 17.60 -7.32 -0.93
CA GLN A 390 17.65 -6.74 0.41
C GLN A 390 16.68 -5.57 0.48
N PHE A 391 15.67 -5.68 1.33
CA PHE A 391 14.68 -4.64 1.51
C PHE A 391 14.86 -3.92 2.84
N GLN A 392 14.40 -2.68 2.89
CA GLN A 392 14.28 -1.94 4.12
C GLN A 392 12.95 -2.30 4.80
N GLY A 393 13.03 -3.07 5.91
CA GLY A 393 11.85 -3.48 6.68
C GLY A 393 11.08 -4.66 6.10
N GLN A 394 10.09 -5.13 6.86
CA GLN A 394 9.26 -6.29 6.54
C GLN A 394 8.29 -6.03 5.38
N THR A 395 7.84 -4.80 5.20
CA THR A 395 6.90 -4.39 4.14
C THR A 395 7.50 -4.40 2.74
N LYS A 396 8.83 -4.56 2.62
CA LYS A 396 9.59 -4.63 1.35
C LYS A 396 9.43 -3.38 0.47
N ASP A 397 9.10 -2.24 1.05
CA ASP A 397 8.78 -1.02 0.31
C ASP A 397 9.98 -0.38 -0.37
N ARG A 398 11.22 -0.69 0.04
CA ARG A 398 12.44 -0.09 -0.50
C ARG A 398 13.55 -1.12 -0.74
N LEU A 399 14.12 -1.13 -1.95
CA LEU A 399 15.26 -1.99 -2.31
C LEU A 399 16.60 -1.31 -1.96
N ASN A 400 17.49 -2.05 -1.27
CA ASN A 400 18.76 -1.52 -0.74
C ASN A 400 20.05 -2.18 -1.29
N ASN A 401 19.94 -3.12 -2.24
CA ASN A 401 21.12 -3.77 -2.84
C ASN A 401 22.01 -2.78 -3.60
N ALA A 402 23.08 -2.29 -3.02
CA ALA A 402 23.94 -1.26 -3.61
C ALA A 402 24.45 -1.59 -5.02
N SER A 403 24.73 -2.88 -5.31
CA SER A 403 25.17 -3.33 -6.64
C SER A 403 24.17 -3.06 -7.75
N VAL A 404 22.87 -3.09 -7.43
CA VAL A 404 21.79 -2.92 -8.41
C VAL A 404 21.78 -1.52 -9.01
N GLU A 405 22.19 -0.49 -8.27
CA GLU A 405 22.26 0.89 -8.77
C GLU A 405 23.18 1.01 -9.99
N GLY A 406 24.39 0.45 -9.89
CA GLY A 406 25.37 0.47 -10.97
C GLY A 406 24.93 -0.31 -12.20
N THR A 407 24.37 -1.50 -11.98
CA THR A 407 23.85 -2.36 -13.05
C THR A 407 22.67 -1.69 -13.75
N MET A 408 21.69 -1.17 -13.01
CA MET A 408 20.56 -0.42 -13.55
C MET A 408 21.02 0.77 -14.38
N ARG A 409 21.94 1.57 -13.84
CA ARG A 409 22.50 2.73 -14.53
C ARG A 409 23.17 2.35 -15.84
N SER A 410 23.95 1.27 -15.87
CA SER A 410 24.61 0.78 -17.09
C SER A 410 23.64 0.32 -18.14
N VAL A 411 22.66 -0.51 -17.76
CA VAL A 411 21.68 -1.08 -18.68
C VAL A 411 20.78 0.01 -19.29
N VAL A 412 20.33 0.94 -18.47
CA VAL A 412 19.45 2.05 -18.93
C VAL A 412 20.24 3.04 -19.80
N ASP A 413 21.51 3.35 -19.44
CA ASP A 413 22.39 4.22 -20.25
C ASP A 413 22.55 3.65 -21.66
N GLU A 414 22.85 2.36 -21.77
CA GLU A 414 23.00 1.65 -23.05
C GLU A 414 21.68 1.62 -23.83
N GLY A 415 20.60 1.14 -23.21
CA GLY A 415 19.31 0.97 -23.88
C GLY A 415 18.68 2.30 -24.34
N LEU A 416 18.81 3.36 -23.56
CA LEU A 416 18.34 4.67 -23.99
C LEU A 416 19.17 5.27 -25.12
N LYS A 417 20.49 5.06 -25.13
CA LYS A 417 21.35 5.49 -26.24
C LYS A 417 20.95 4.81 -27.53
N ASP A 418 20.81 3.49 -27.50
CA ASP A 418 20.36 2.70 -28.65
C ASP A 418 18.99 3.18 -29.15
N TRP A 419 18.08 3.46 -28.22
CA TRP A 419 16.76 3.98 -28.58
C TRP A 419 16.85 5.38 -29.27
N PHE A 420 17.60 6.33 -28.71
CA PHE A 420 17.75 7.67 -29.29
C PHE A 420 18.42 7.63 -30.67
N GLU A 421 19.35 6.71 -30.89
CA GLU A 421 20.01 6.57 -32.20
C GLU A 421 19.06 6.02 -33.25
N ASN A 422 18.21 5.07 -32.87
CA ASN A 422 17.24 4.47 -33.79
C ASN A 422 15.96 5.31 -33.94
N ASN A 423 15.67 6.25 -33.05
CA ASN A 423 14.44 7.03 -33.03
C ASN A 423 14.69 8.55 -32.91
N THR A 424 15.59 9.06 -33.75
CA THR A 424 16.08 10.45 -33.66
C THR A 424 14.95 11.50 -33.71
N ILE A 425 13.89 11.25 -34.51
CA ILE A 425 12.76 12.20 -34.66
C ILE A 425 11.95 12.25 -33.35
N ALA A 426 11.52 11.11 -32.85
CA ALA A 426 10.76 11.02 -31.59
C ALA A 426 11.60 11.49 -30.39
N GLY A 427 12.90 11.15 -30.39
CA GLY A 427 13.84 11.64 -29.38
C GLY A 427 13.96 13.16 -29.39
N LYS A 428 14.05 13.78 -30.55
CA LYS A 428 14.10 15.25 -30.66
C LYS A 428 12.79 15.93 -30.24
N GLU A 429 11.66 15.32 -30.51
CA GLU A 429 10.34 15.78 -30.06
C GLU A 429 10.25 15.77 -28.52
N TRP A 430 10.65 14.65 -27.90
CA TRP A 430 10.70 14.52 -26.45
C TRP A 430 11.63 15.55 -25.80
N LEU A 431 12.85 15.71 -26.32
CA LEU A 431 13.82 16.68 -25.82
C LEU A 431 13.32 18.13 -25.95
N LYS A 432 12.63 18.47 -27.04
CA LYS A 432 12.01 19.80 -27.21
C LYS A 432 10.92 20.05 -26.15
N LYS A 433 10.10 19.03 -25.86
CA LYS A 433 9.09 19.12 -24.81
C LYS A 433 9.75 19.41 -23.45
N ILE A 434 10.77 18.63 -23.07
CA ILE A 434 11.51 18.83 -21.81
C ILE A 434 12.10 20.25 -21.77
N GLN A 435 12.68 20.74 -22.87
CA GLN A 435 13.23 22.09 -22.93
C GLN A 435 12.15 23.16 -22.73
N GLN A 436 10.96 22.99 -23.33
CA GLN A 436 9.83 23.92 -23.15
C GLN A 436 9.38 23.92 -21.67
N MET A 437 9.28 22.75 -21.05
CA MET A 437 8.93 22.62 -19.63
C MET A 437 9.98 23.26 -18.73
N GLN A 438 11.27 23.10 -19.03
CA GLN A 438 12.36 23.76 -18.29
C GLN A 438 12.27 25.31 -18.41
N LYS A 439 11.96 25.83 -19.60
CA LYS A 439 11.77 27.26 -19.79
C LYS A 439 10.58 27.79 -19.00
N ALA A 440 9.42 27.13 -19.10
CA ALA A 440 8.22 27.52 -18.36
C ALA A 440 8.46 27.50 -16.84
N ARG A 441 9.20 26.51 -16.34
CA ARG A 441 9.58 26.43 -14.92
C ARG A 441 10.51 27.56 -14.51
N ASN A 442 11.52 27.86 -15.32
CA ASN A 442 12.45 28.97 -15.04
C ASN A 442 11.71 30.31 -15.01
N GLU A 443 10.75 30.52 -15.92
CA GLU A 443 9.88 31.71 -15.94
C GLU A 443 8.98 31.76 -14.70
N ALA A 444 8.38 30.63 -14.29
CA ALA A 444 7.57 30.54 -13.07
C ALA A 444 8.40 30.82 -11.81
N GLN A 445 9.63 30.31 -11.73
CA GLN A 445 10.55 30.60 -10.61
C GLN A 445 10.93 32.08 -10.58
N LEU A 446 11.16 32.70 -11.74
CA LEU A 446 11.44 34.13 -11.81
C LEU A 446 10.24 34.96 -11.33
N VAL A 447 9.02 34.57 -11.71
CA VAL A 447 7.79 35.22 -11.24
C VAL A 447 7.63 35.03 -9.72
N GLU A 448 7.97 33.86 -9.19
CA GLU A 448 7.94 33.59 -7.75
C GLU A 448 8.99 34.41 -6.98
N GLU A 449 10.21 34.52 -7.50
CA GLU A 449 11.26 35.37 -6.93
C GLU A 449 10.87 36.85 -6.96
N LEU A 450 10.26 37.30 -8.05
CA LEU A 450 9.72 38.65 -8.17
C LEU A 450 8.54 38.89 -7.20
N SER A 451 7.67 37.91 -7.01
CA SER A 451 6.60 37.95 -6.02
C SER A 451 7.14 37.99 -4.59
N ARG A 452 8.19 37.21 -4.29
CA ARG A 452 8.85 37.23 -2.97
C ARG A 452 9.59 38.54 -2.72
N ALA A 453 10.21 39.11 -3.76
CA ALA A 453 10.85 40.42 -3.69
C ALA A 453 9.80 41.55 -3.53
N GLY A 454 8.62 41.41 -4.15
CA GLY A 454 7.47 42.29 -3.96
C GLY A 454 6.81 42.14 -2.58
N SER A 455 6.78 40.95 -2.02
CA SER A 455 6.20 40.67 -0.70
C SER A 455 6.97 41.31 0.45
N LYS A 456 8.25 41.59 0.32
CA LYS A 456 8.99 42.39 1.34
C LYS A 456 8.49 43.82 1.47
N LYS A 457 7.77 44.35 0.45
CA LYS A 457 7.08 45.66 0.51
C LYS A 457 5.56 45.54 0.79
N ASN A 458 4.96 44.38 0.57
CA ASN A 458 3.51 44.14 0.75
C ASN A 458 3.20 43.16 1.93
N GLY A 459 4.13 42.97 2.85
CA GLY A 459 3.99 42.06 4.01
C GLY A 459 2.74 42.31 4.86
N GLU A 460 2.21 43.56 4.88
CA GLU A 460 1.01 43.89 5.62
C GLU A 460 -0.29 43.42 4.93
N LEU A 461 -0.34 43.37 3.58
CA LEU A 461 -1.57 42.97 2.86
C LEU A 461 -1.79 41.45 2.87
N ILE A 462 -0.72 40.66 2.77
CA ILE A 462 -0.83 39.18 2.80
C ILE A 462 -1.17 38.73 4.23
N ASP A 463 -0.67 39.40 5.25
CA ASP A 463 -0.95 39.07 6.64
C ASP A 463 -2.40 39.40 7.04
N THR A 464 -3.00 40.43 6.49
CA THR A 464 -4.39 40.82 6.77
C THR A 464 -5.43 39.90 6.12
N THR A 465 -5.18 39.37 4.93
CA THR A 465 -6.09 38.41 4.27
C THR A 465 -5.95 37.02 4.90
N LEU A 466 -4.74 36.62 5.22
CA LEU A 466 -4.45 35.36 5.91
C LEU A 466 -5.06 35.35 7.30
N SER A 467 -4.98 36.46 8.04
CA SER A 467 -5.52 36.58 9.40
C SER A 467 -7.05 36.50 9.47
N LYS A 468 -7.77 36.80 8.40
CA LYS A 468 -9.23 36.67 8.33
C LYS A 468 -9.69 35.22 8.06
N LYS A 469 -8.92 34.46 7.28
CA LYS A 469 -9.26 33.09 6.86
C LYS A 469 -8.63 32.02 7.74
N PHE A 470 -7.46 32.28 8.30
CA PHE A 470 -6.67 31.30 9.03
C PHE A 470 -6.52 31.66 10.52
N MET A 471 -7.01 30.80 11.37
CA MET A 471 -6.86 30.91 12.82
C MET A 471 -5.80 29.91 13.29
N ARG A 472 -4.67 30.46 13.70
CA ARG A 472 -3.54 29.68 14.22
C ARG A 472 -3.88 29.00 15.55
N CYS A 473 -3.23 27.89 15.85
CA CYS A 473 -3.15 27.32 17.19
C CYS A 473 -2.01 27.97 17.98
N ASN A 474 -2.02 27.75 19.29
CA ASN A 474 -1.02 28.34 20.18
C ASN A 474 0.31 27.61 20.14
N THR A 475 0.32 26.29 19.85
CA THR A 475 1.55 25.52 19.74
C THR A 475 2.29 25.78 18.42
N ASN A 476 3.62 25.81 18.52
CA ASN A 476 4.50 25.77 17.35
C ASN A 476 5.07 24.36 17.09
N ASP A 477 4.70 23.38 17.91
CA ASP A 477 5.12 22.00 17.74
C ASP A 477 4.28 21.32 16.67
N ALA A 478 4.88 21.11 15.50
CA ALA A 478 4.22 20.49 14.34
C ALA A 478 3.71 19.06 14.64
N SER A 479 4.35 18.33 15.56
CA SER A 479 3.95 16.97 15.92
C SER A 479 2.63 16.91 16.69
N ARG A 480 2.24 18.03 17.31
CA ARG A 480 0.99 18.17 18.08
C ARG A 480 -0.08 18.99 17.38
N ALA A 481 0.33 19.89 16.48
CA ALA A 481 -0.58 20.79 15.79
C ALA A 481 -1.46 20.05 14.78
N GLU A 482 -2.73 20.40 14.68
CA GLU A 482 -3.70 19.89 13.73
C GLU A 482 -4.30 21.04 12.92
N LEU A 483 -4.54 20.84 11.64
CA LEU A 483 -5.20 21.79 10.76
C LEU A 483 -6.56 21.27 10.35
N PHE A 484 -7.62 22.01 10.66
CA PHE A 484 -8.96 21.78 10.13
C PHE A 484 -9.20 22.72 8.95
N ILE A 485 -9.58 22.19 7.81
CA ILE A 485 -10.02 22.93 6.63
C ILE A 485 -11.55 22.85 6.61
N VAL A 486 -12.22 23.98 6.81
CA VAL A 486 -13.69 24.05 6.95
C VAL A 486 -14.31 24.87 5.84
N GLU A 487 -15.56 24.55 5.50
CA GLU A 487 -16.34 25.24 4.50
C GLU A 487 -17.00 26.52 5.08
N GLY A 488 -16.78 27.64 4.41
CA GLY A 488 -17.53 28.88 4.65
C GLY A 488 -17.29 29.57 5.99
N ASP A 489 -17.93 30.74 6.11
CA ASP A 489 -17.83 31.56 7.32
C ASP A 489 -18.72 31.04 8.47
N SER A 490 -19.85 30.39 8.15
CA SER A 490 -20.79 29.86 9.15
C SER A 490 -20.16 28.72 9.95
N ALA A 491 -19.73 27.65 9.27
CA ALA A 491 -19.02 26.53 9.90
C ALA A 491 -17.71 27.00 10.53
N GLY A 492 -16.98 27.92 9.85
CA GLY A 492 -15.75 28.50 10.34
C GLY A 492 -15.93 29.33 11.63
N GLY A 493 -17.08 29.94 11.85
CA GLY A 493 -17.42 30.66 13.09
C GLY A 493 -17.56 29.72 14.29
N SER A 494 -18.40 28.70 14.14
CA SER A 494 -18.61 27.66 15.16
C SER A 494 -17.35 26.85 15.43
N ALA A 495 -16.60 26.47 14.38
CA ALA A 495 -15.32 25.78 14.47
C ALA A 495 -14.27 26.59 15.24
N SER A 496 -14.21 27.89 15.02
CA SER A 496 -13.29 28.79 15.72
C SER A 496 -13.48 28.78 17.22
N GLN A 497 -14.73 28.73 17.66
CA GLN A 497 -15.12 28.75 19.08
C GLN A 497 -15.04 27.35 19.70
N GLY A 498 -15.33 26.28 18.90
CA GLY A 498 -15.36 24.91 19.39
C GLY A 498 -13.97 24.25 19.47
N ARG A 499 -12.99 24.68 18.67
CA ARG A 499 -11.66 24.07 18.61
C ARG A 499 -10.87 24.14 19.92
N PHE A 500 -9.91 23.26 20.07
CA PHE A 500 -8.88 23.38 21.11
C PHE A 500 -7.76 24.29 20.60
N SER A 501 -7.83 25.56 20.96
CA SER A 501 -6.90 26.60 20.46
C SER A 501 -5.42 26.28 20.72
N ASP A 502 -5.13 25.43 21.69
CA ASP A 502 -3.75 25.09 22.06
C ASP A 502 -3.04 24.34 20.94
N PHE A 503 -3.74 23.46 20.22
CA PHE A 503 -3.11 22.64 19.19
C PHE A 503 -3.91 22.54 17.88
N GLN A 504 -5.13 23.07 17.79
CA GLN A 504 -5.95 23.01 16.59
C GLN A 504 -6.03 24.38 15.91
N ALA A 505 -5.60 24.40 14.65
CA ALA A 505 -5.76 25.52 13.74
C ALA A 505 -6.96 25.30 12.83
N VAL A 506 -7.60 26.37 12.38
CA VAL A 506 -8.73 26.33 11.45
C VAL A 506 -8.48 27.23 10.25
N LEU A 507 -8.61 26.67 9.07
CA LEU A 507 -8.60 27.38 7.78
C LEU A 507 -10.01 27.39 7.18
N LYS A 508 -10.56 28.56 6.95
CA LYS A 508 -11.87 28.75 6.33
C LYS A 508 -11.70 28.89 4.81
N LEU A 509 -12.43 28.08 4.05
CA LEU A 509 -12.50 28.21 2.60
C LEU A 509 -13.66 29.15 2.21
N LYS A 510 -13.42 30.02 1.27
CA LYS A 510 -14.46 30.91 0.72
C LYS A 510 -15.03 30.30 -0.57
N GLY A 511 -16.08 29.49 -0.39
CA GLY A 511 -16.72 28.80 -1.51
C GLY A 511 -15.93 27.61 -2.05
N LYS A 512 -16.30 27.13 -3.23
CA LYS A 512 -15.70 25.94 -3.88
C LYS A 512 -14.28 26.24 -4.33
N PRO A 513 -13.27 25.43 -3.94
CA PRO A 513 -11.91 25.60 -4.43
C PRO A 513 -11.81 25.31 -5.93
N LEU A 514 -10.78 25.84 -6.57
CA LEU A 514 -10.50 25.60 -7.98
C LEU A 514 -10.27 24.10 -8.22
N ASN A 515 -10.87 23.56 -9.28
CA ASN A 515 -10.56 22.21 -9.73
C ASN A 515 -9.19 22.18 -10.42
N VAL A 516 -8.16 21.73 -9.70
CA VAL A 516 -6.78 21.71 -10.20
C VAL A 516 -6.57 20.71 -11.34
N ALA A 517 -7.45 19.70 -11.50
CA ALA A 517 -7.39 18.77 -12.62
C ALA A 517 -7.78 19.42 -13.96
N LYS A 518 -8.47 20.57 -13.90
CA LYS A 518 -8.89 21.36 -15.08
C LYS A 518 -8.03 22.59 -15.33
N ALA A 519 -7.37 23.07 -14.28
CA ALA A 519 -6.68 24.34 -14.28
C ALA A 519 -5.24 24.22 -14.84
N ASP A 520 -4.78 25.22 -15.54
CA ASP A 520 -3.38 25.36 -15.85
C ASP A 520 -2.58 25.85 -14.63
N LEU A 521 -1.27 25.68 -14.68
CA LEU A 521 -0.38 26.01 -13.55
C LEU A 521 -0.51 27.49 -13.13
N LYS A 522 -0.69 28.40 -14.10
CA LYS A 522 -0.86 29.82 -13.84
C LYS A 522 -2.11 30.07 -13.01
N SER A 523 -3.24 29.48 -13.39
CA SER A 523 -4.51 29.61 -12.66
C SER A 523 -4.42 29.04 -11.25
N ILE A 524 -3.67 27.93 -11.06
CA ILE A 524 -3.43 27.34 -9.73
C ILE A 524 -2.65 28.31 -8.84
N VAL A 525 -1.57 28.90 -9.37
CA VAL A 525 -0.71 29.86 -8.63
C VAL A 525 -1.42 31.18 -8.35
N GLU A 526 -2.27 31.66 -9.27
CA GLU A 526 -3.04 32.90 -9.12
C GLU A 526 -4.25 32.73 -8.17
N ASN A 527 -4.72 31.49 -7.96
CA ASN A 527 -5.88 31.23 -7.10
C ASN A 527 -5.57 31.50 -5.61
N GLU A 528 -6.35 32.39 -5.01
CA GLU A 528 -6.15 32.85 -3.62
C GLU A 528 -6.34 31.72 -2.61
N GLU A 529 -7.36 30.85 -2.78
CA GLU A 529 -7.65 29.76 -1.85
C GLU A 529 -6.52 28.75 -1.85
N ILE A 530 -6.04 28.34 -3.04
CA ILE A 530 -4.94 27.40 -3.18
C ILE A 530 -3.65 27.96 -2.59
N ARG A 531 -3.32 29.23 -2.90
CA ARG A 531 -2.16 29.91 -2.29
C ARG A 531 -2.24 29.94 -0.76
N THR A 532 -3.44 30.17 -0.23
CA THR A 532 -3.66 30.19 1.21
C THR A 532 -3.36 28.80 1.80
N ILE A 533 -3.87 27.72 1.20
CA ILE A 533 -3.58 26.33 1.63
C ILE A 533 -2.08 26.06 1.61
N ILE A 534 -1.38 26.38 0.50
CA ILE A 534 0.07 26.21 0.35
C ILE A 534 0.83 26.93 1.46
N ASN A 535 0.50 28.19 1.73
CA ASN A 535 1.17 29.00 2.75
C ASN A 535 0.92 28.49 4.18
N VAL A 536 -0.30 28.00 4.46
CA VAL A 536 -0.68 27.47 5.77
C VAL A 536 0.04 26.16 6.04
N LEU A 537 0.09 25.24 5.05
CA LEU A 537 0.83 23.97 5.16
C LEU A 537 2.33 24.23 5.32
N GLY A 538 2.88 25.14 4.53
CA GLY A 538 4.30 25.51 4.56
C GLY A 538 5.23 24.59 3.78
N THR A 539 4.71 23.50 3.20
CA THR A 539 5.50 22.45 2.51
C THR A 539 5.96 22.84 1.11
N GLY A 540 5.40 23.90 0.51
CA GLY A 540 5.49 24.07 -0.94
C GLY A 540 4.56 23.12 -1.68
N THR A 541 4.72 22.99 -3.00
CA THR A 541 3.93 22.10 -3.87
C THR A 541 4.81 21.48 -4.93
N ARG A 542 4.43 20.32 -5.44
CA ARG A 542 5.12 19.62 -6.54
C ARG A 542 6.63 19.55 -6.29
N ASP A 543 7.41 20.13 -7.21
CA ASP A 543 8.88 20.10 -7.17
C ASP A 543 9.51 20.87 -6.00
N THR A 544 8.75 21.77 -5.38
CA THR A 544 9.18 22.53 -4.18
C THR A 544 8.65 21.92 -2.89
N PHE A 545 7.95 20.79 -2.99
CA PHE A 545 7.36 20.12 -1.84
C PHE A 545 8.47 19.55 -0.94
N ASP A 546 8.40 19.90 0.35
CA ASP A 546 9.28 19.42 1.39
C ASP A 546 8.44 19.10 2.64
N ILE A 547 8.25 17.82 2.91
CA ILE A 547 7.45 17.35 4.03
C ILE A 547 8.02 17.73 5.39
N GLY A 548 9.34 17.88 5.48
CA GLY A 548 10.03 18.33 6.70
C GLY A 548 9.61 19.73 7.16
N ARG A 549 8.96 20.50 6.26
CA ARG A 549 8.43 21.84 6.55
C ARG A 549 6.97 21.86 6.92
N LEU A 550 6.30 20.70 6.95
CA LEU A 550 4.90 20.59 7.36
C LEU A 550 4.71 21.07 8.80
N LYS A 551 3.73 21.94 8.98
CA LYS A 551 3.47 22.58 10.30
C LYS A 551 2.43 21.83 11.14
N PHE A 552 1.90 20.71 10.65
CA PHE A 552 0.78 20.01 11.27
C PHE A 552 0.99 18.50 11.24
N SER A 553 0.63 17.84 12.34
CA SER A 553 0.61 16.36 12.44
C SER A 553 -0.58 15.74 11.70
N ARG A 554 -1.64 16.51 11.49
CA ARG A 554 -2.84 16.10 10.75
C ARG A 554 -3.43 17.28 9.99
N VAL A 555 -3.87 17.02 8.78
CA VAL A 555 -4.66 17.93 7.94
C VAL A 555 -6.04 17.30 7.78
N ILE A 556 -7.04 17.92 8.37
CA ILE A 556 -8.39 17.36 8.52
C ILE A 556 -9.36 18.16 7.66
N ILE A 557 -9.93 17.53 6.67
CA ILE A 557 -10.98 18.09 5.81
C ILE A 557 -12.30 17.93 6.56
N ALA A 558 -12.98 19.04 6.84
CA ALA A 558 -14.25 19.08 7.55
C ALA A 558 -15.25 19.93 6.77
N THR A 559 -15.99 19.27 5.86
CA THR A 559 -17.01 19.86 5.00
C THR A 559 -18.41 19.44 5.48
N ASP A 560 -19.41 20.14 5.01
CA ASP A 560 -20.81 19.82 5.30
C ASP A 560 -21.19 18.47 4.65
N ALA A 561 -22.18 17.79 5.22
CA ALA A 561 -22.66 16.49 4.74
C ALA A 561 -23.70 16.62 3.60
N ASP A 562 -23.74 17.75 2.92
CA ASP A 562 -24.60 18.00 1.78
C ASP A 562 -23.84 17.84 0.44
N VAL A 563 -24.55 18.00 -0.67
CA VAL A 563 -23.98 17.84 -2.02
C VAL A 563 -22.85 18.82 -2.29
N ASP A 564 -22.94 20.06 -1.77
CA ASP A 564 -21.92 21.09 -1.95
C ASP A 564 -20.67 20.78 -1.12
N GLY A 565 -20.83 20.37 0.12
CA GLY A 565 -19.72 19.96 0.98
C GLY A 565 -18.99 18.72 0.47
N LEU A 566 -19.71 17.72 -0.04
CA LEU A 566 -19.11 16.55 -0.71
C LEU A 566 -18.35 16.95 -1.98
N HIS A 567 -18.85 17.94 -2.74
CA HIS A 567 -18.14 18.46 -3.91
C HIS A 567 -16.85 19.19 -3.51
N ILE A 568 -16.88 20.02 -2.45
CA ILE A 568 -15.69 20.68 -1.90
C ILE A 568 -14.68 19.65 -1.42
N GLN A 569 -15.14 18.59 -0.73
CA GLN A 569 -14.29 17.48 -0.30
C GLN A 569 -13.58 16.82 -1.49
N CYS A 570 -14.32 16.55 -2.56
CA CYS A 570 -13.77 15.97 -3.79
C CYS A 570 -12.71 16.88 -4.44
N LEU A 571 -12.96 18.21 -4.50
CA LEU A 571 -12.00 19.18 -5.01
C LEU A 571 -10.74 19.27 -4.15
N LEU A 572 -10.87 19.22 -2.83
CA LEU A 572 -9.73 19.18 -1.92
C LEU A 572 -8.93 17.89 -2.04
N LEU A 573 -9.60 16.73 -2.12
CA LEU A 573 -8.92 15.46 -2.35
C LEU A 573 -8.16 15.46 -3.68
N THR A 574 -8.75 16.06 -4.74
CA THR A 574 -8.07 16.26 -6.02
C THR A 574 -6.83 17.14 -5.87
N LEU A 575 -6.95 18.24 -5.12
CA LEU A 575 -5.83 19.13 -4.83
C LEU A 575 -4.72 18.40 -4.07
N PHE A 576 -5.06 17.69 -2.99
CA PHE A 576 -4.08 16.93 -2.22
C PHE A 576 -3.42 15.83 -3.05
N HIS A 577 -4.19 15.13 -3.87
CA HIS A 577 -3.67 14.09 -4.75
C HIS A 577 -2.70 14.65 -5.81
N GLN A 578 -2.96 15.82 -6.39
CA GLN A 578 -2.14 16.36 -7.48
C GLN A 578 -0.96 17.21 -7.00
N GLU A 579 -1.14 17.99 -5.93
CA GLU A 579 -0.16 18.97 -5.47
C GLU A 579 0.59 18.55 -4.21
N PHE A 580 0.03 17.62 -3.42
CA PHE A 580 0.54 17.22 -2.10
C PHE A 580 0.44 15.70 -1.88
N ASN A 581 0.71 14.91 -2.90
CA ASN A 581 0.53 13.46 -2.88
C ASN A 581 1.20 12.78 -1.66
N ASP A 582 2.41 13.22 -1.32
CA ASP A 582 3.18 12.68 -0.20
C ASP A 582 2.46 12.85 1.15
N LEU A 583 1.59 13.87 1.31
CA LEU A 583 0.79 14.03 2.52
C LEU A 583 -0.27 12.91 2.66
N ILE A 584 -0.79 12.42 1.54
CA ILE A 584 -1.71 11.28 1.54
C ILE A 584 -0.94 10.00 1.81
N GLU A 585 0.14 9.76 1.08
CA GLU A 585 0.95 8.54 1.17
C GLU A 585 1.51 8.33 2.59
N GLN A 586 1.98 9.40 3.22
CA GLN A 586 2.49 9.35 4.59
C GLN A 586 1.40 9.48 5.66
N GLY A 587 0.14 9.64 5.25
CA GLY A 587 -1.03 9.55 6.11
C GLY A 587 -1.30 10.78 6.98
N PHE A 588 -0.99 11.95 6.49
CA PHE A 588 -1.30 13.22 7.18
C PHE A 588 -2.69 13.75 6.88
N VAL A 589 -3.38 13.25 5.84
CA VAL A 589 -4.69 13.76 5.40
C VAL A 589 -5.82 12.91 5.96
N TYR A 590 -6.80 13.58 6.54
CA TYR A 590 -7.98 12.96 7.15
C TYR A 590 -9.25 13.67 6.73
N ILE A 591 -10.38 12.95 6.78
CA ILE A 591 -11.73 13.47 6.64
C ILE A 591 -12.39 13.38 8.01
N ALA A 592 -12.99 14.49 8.49
CA ALA A 592 -13.80 14.46 9.68
C ALA A 592 -15.16 13.82 9.37
N CYS A 593 -15.60 12.94 10.27
CA CYS A 593 -16.91 12.27 10.20
C CYS A 593 -17.76 12.72 11.40
N PRO A 594 -18.35 13.92 11.34
CA PRO A 594 -19.26 14.36 12.40
C PRO A 594 -20.54 13.52 12.38
N PRO A 595 -21.21 13.34 13.52
CA PRO A 595 -22.49 12.63 13.56
C PRO A 595 -23.57 13.40 12.80
N LEU A 596 -24.35 12.68 11.98
CA LEU A 596 -25.48 13.24 11.23
C LEU A 596 -26.72 13.44 12.08
N PHE A 597 -26.83 12.73 13.22
CA PHE A 597 -28.00 12.84 14.09
C PHE A 597 -27.60 12.96 15.56
N SER A 598 -28.46 13.62 16.31
CA SER A 598 -28.48 13.53 17.77
C SER A 598 -29.86 13.21 18.27
N VAL A 599 -29.94 12.48 19.38
CA VAL A 599 -31.18 12.16 20.07
C VAL A 599 -30.99 12.36 21.57
N LYS A 600 -31.96 12.97 22.21
CA LYS A 600 -31.99 13.09 23.67
C LYS A 600 -32.77 11.91 24.24
N TYR A 601 -32.07 10.98 24.84
CA TYR A 601 -32.66 9.80 25.46
C TYR A 601 -32.26 9.70 26.93
N LYS A 602 -33.23 9.54 27.83
CA LYS A 602 -33.02 9.45 29.28
C LYS A 602 -32.10 10.56 29.85
N ASN A 603 -32.36 11.81 29.43
CA ASN A 603 -31.58 13.01 29.79
C ASN A 603 -30.11 13.03 29.32
N LYS A 604 -29.69 12.09 28.45
CA LYS A 604 -28.38 12.05 27.81
C LYS A 604 -28.54 12.33 26.34
N VAL A 605 -27.66 13.13 25.75
CA VAL A 605 -27.55 13.31 24.31
C VAL A 605 -26.72 12.16 23.78
N THR A 606 -27.25 11.42 22.84
CA THR A 606 -26.54 10.37 22.08
C THR A 606 -26.33 10.85 20.66
N TRP A 607 -25.11 10.73 20.19
CA TRP A 607 -24.69 11.09 18.85
C TRP A 607 -24.72 9.84 17.97
N LEU A 608 -25.24 9.95 16.77
CA LEU A 608 -25.41 8.85 15.84
C LEU A 608 -24.78 9.27 14.50
N LEU A 609 -23.87 8.44 14.02
CA LEU A 609 -23.01 8.78 12.90
C LEU A 609 -23.81 8.95 11.59
N ASP A 610 -24.71 8.02 11.33
CA ASP A 610 -25.48 7.91 10.09
C ASP A 610 -26.88 7.35 10.33
N ASP A 611 -27.63 7.12 9.26
CA ASP A 611 -28.97 6.53 9.31
C ASP A 611 -28.97 5.10 9.85
N GLU A 612 -27.93 4.33 9.58
CA GLU A 612 -27.82 2.97 10.10
C GLU A 612 -27.67 2.96 11.62
N ALA A 613 -26.79 3.81 12.14
CA ALA A 613 -26.64 4.01 13.59
C ALA A 613 -27.94 4.48 14.23
N ARG A 614 -28.72 5.34 13.53
CA ARG A 614 -30.06 5.75 13.95
C ARG A 614 -31.05 4.58 14.03
N LEU A 615 -31.08 3.76 12.98
CA LEU A 615 -31.96 2.58 12.94
C LEU A 615 -31.55 1.55 14.00
N GLN A 616 -30.26 1.33 14.21
CA GLN A 616 -29.75 0.43 15.25
C GLN A 616 -30.12 0.93 16.64
N PHE A 617 -30.00 2.25 16.88
CA PHE A 617 -30.42 2.86 18.14
C PHE A 617 -31.89 2.62 18.44
N VAL A 618 -32.79 2.81 17.46
CA VAL A 618 -34.23 2.54 17.60
C VAL A 618 -34.49 1.05 17.88
N ARG A 619 -33.81 0.14 17.19
CA ARG A 619 -33.93 -1.31 17.45
C ARG A 619 -33.48 -1.72 18.84
N GLN A 620 -32.42 -1.12 19.34
CA GLN A 620 -31.88 -1.42 20.68
C GLN A 620 -32.68 -0.78 21.81
N HIS A 621 -33.48 0.25 21.50
CA HIS A 621 -34.30 0.99 22.46
C HIS A 621 -35.73 1.11 21.95
N PRO A 622 -36.53 0.03 22.04
CA PRO A 622 -37.93 0.05 21.56
C PRO A 622 -38.79 1.14 22.23
N ASP A 623 -38.41 1.56 23.46
CA ASP A 623 -39.03 2.68 24.19
C ASP A 623 -38.62 4.06 23.62
N ALA A 624 -37.75 4.10 22.64
CA ALA A 624 -37.34 5.30 21.92
C ALA A 624 -38.17 5.56 20.64
N GLU A 625 -39.15 4.72 20.35
CA GLU A 625 -40.06 4.92 19.22
C GLU A 625 -40.88 6.20 19.46
N GLY A 626 -40.75 7.19 18.56
CA GLY A 626 -41.37 8.52 18.72
C GLY A 626 -40.43 9.62 19.26
N LEU A 627 -39.15 9.33 19.57
CA LEU A 627 -38.19 10.38 19.89
C LEU A 627 -37.85 11.21 18.65
N GLU A 628 -37.70 12.50 18.86
CA GLU A 628 -37.27 13.42 17.82
C GLU A 628 -35.73 13.32 17.65
N PHE A 629 -35.32 12.94 16.44
CA PHE A 629 -33.91 12.93 16.03
C PHE A 629 -33.60 14.25 15.35
N LYS A 630 -32.70 15.04 15.94
CA LYS A 630 -32.20 16.25 15.31
C LYS A 630 -31.17 15.83 14.25
N ARG A 631 -31.46 16.11 12.97
CA ARG A 631 -30.52 15.90 11.85
C ARG A 631 -29.67 17.15 11.66
N PHE A 632 -28.40 16.96 11.38
CA PHE A 632 -27.43 18.00 11.01
C PHE A 632 -27.05 17.82 9.55
N LYS A 633 -27.34 18.82 8.72
CA LYS A 633 -26.95 18.83 7.30
C LYS A 633 -25.54 19.40 7.10
N GLY A 634 -25.07 20.22 8.04
CA GLY A 634 -23.77 20.86 7.96
C GLY A 634 -23.20 21.21 9.34
N LEU A 635 -21.88 21.43 9.37
CA LEU A 635 -21.13 21.83 10.54
C LEU A 635 -21.61 23.19 11.11
N GLY A 636 -22.16 24.05 10.25
CA GLY A 636 -22.71 25.34 10.63
C GLY A 636 -24.01 25.24 11.44
N GLU A 637 -24.72 24.10 11.42
CA GLU A 637 -25.91 23.84 12.21
C GLU A 637 -25.60 23.36 13.63
N MET A 638 -24.36 22.96 13.88
CA MET A 638 -23.87 22.61 15.20
C MET A 638 -23.38 23.83 15.95
N ASN A 639 -23.77 23.94 17.22
CA ASN A 639 -23.20 24.97 18.06
C ASN A 639 -21.73 24.63 18.41
N PRO A 640 -20.93 25.61 18.88
CA PRO A 640 -19.53 25.42 19.19
C PRO A 640 -19.24 24.27 20.18
N LYS A 641 -20.13 23.99 21.11
CA LYS A 641 -19.98 22.91 22.07
C LYS A 641 -20.25 21.56 21.43
N GLU A 642 -21.30 21.45 20.61
CA GLU A 642 -21.61 20.23 19.86
C GLU A 642 -20.45 19.85 18.94
N LEU A 643 -19.92 20.83 18.20
CA LEU A 643 -18.73 20.62 17.35
C LEU A 643 -17.50 20.21 18.17
N ARG A 644 -17.29 20.84 19.32
CA ARG A 644 -16.19 20.47 20.21
C ARG A 644 -16.27 19.02 20.61
N ASP A 645 -17.45 18.62 21.12
CA ASP A 645 -17.65 17.30 21.71
C ASP A 645 -17.64 16.16 20.65
N THR A 646 -17.97 16.44 19.40
CA THR A 646 -18.14 15.43 18.34
C THR A 646 -17.03 15.43 17.30
N THR A 647 -16.47 16.61 16.96
CA THR A 647 -15.59 16.78 15.80
C THR A 647 -14.16 17.20 16.19
N PHE A 648 -14.01 18.01 17.24
CA PHE A 648 -12.71 18.53 17.64
C PHE A 648 -12.04 17.72 18.75
N ASP A 649 -12.82 17.13 19.68
CA ASP A 649 -12.26 16.36 20.79
C ASP A 649 -11.57 15.08 20.31
N PRO A 650 -10.25 14.95 20.48
CA PRO A 650 -9.51 13.76 20.07
C PRO A 650 -10.01 12.45 20.70
N ALA A 651 -10.69 12.54 21.88
CA ALA A 651 -11.18 11.36 22.59
C ALA A 651 -12.51 10.81 21.99
N HIS A 652 -13.28 11.65 21.29
CA HIS A 652 -14.64 11.30 20.87
C HIS A 652 -14.88 11.45 19.36
N ARG A 653 -14.01 12.21 18.66
CA ARG A 653 -14.16 12.46 17.23
C ARG A 653 -13.85 11.20 16.39
N MET A 654 -14.53 11.09 15.28
CA MET A 654 -14.24 10.11 14.25
C MET A 654 -13.52 10.78 13.07
N LEU A 655 -12.37 10.23 12.68
CA LEU A 655 -11.60 10.69 11.54
C LEU A 655 -11.36 9.50 10.61
N LYS A 656 -11.67 9.67 9.33
CA LYS A 656 -11.31 8.72 8.27
C LYS A 656 -9.98 9.15 7.67
N ARG A 657 -8.95 8.33 7.79
CA ARG A 657 -7.66 8.57 7.14
C ARG A 657 -7.82 8.41 5.63
N VAL A 658 -7.30 9.36 4.88
CA VAL A 658 -7.23 9.22 3.42
C VAL A 658 -6.04 8.34 3.10
N THR A 659 -6.30 7.22 2.45
CA THR A 659 -5.27 6.26 2.01
C THR A 659 -5.31 6.15 0.50
N MET A 660 -4.20 5.75 -0.08
CA MET A 660 -4.07 5.51 -1.51
C MET A 660 -3.51 4.10 -1.69
N GLU A 661 -4.39 3.10 -1.61
CA GLU A 661 -4.00 1.69 -1.70
C GLU A 661 -3.56 1.33 -3.12
N ASP A 662 -4.22 1.91 -4.13
CA ASP A 662 -3.82 1.80 -5.53
C ASP A 662 -3.70 3.19 -6.18
N GLY A 663 -2.46 3.66 -6.35
CA GLY A 663 -2.18 4.96 -6.97
C GLY A 663 -2.63 5.04 -8.44
N VAL A 664 -2.68 3.92 -9.15
CA VAL A 664 -3.16 3.85 -10.55
C VAL A 664 -4.66 4.05 -10.59
N LEU A 665 -5.40 3.33 -9.74
CA LEU A 665 -6.85 3.44 -9.65
C LEU A 665 -7.27 4.83 -9.20
N ALA A 666 -6.62 5.38 -8.17
CA ALA A 666 -6.87 6.74 -7.70
C ALA A 666 -6.62 7.80 -8.79
N ALA A 667 -5.50 7.68 -9.52
CA ALA A 667 -5.19 8.56 -10.65
C ALA A 667 -6.24 8.46 -11.76
N LYS A 668 -6.68 7.24 -12.09
CA LYS A 668 -7.72 6.99 -13.09
C LYS A 668 -9.05 7.61 -12.68
N LEU A 669 -9.50 7.38 -11.46
CA LEU A 669 -10.76 7.95 -10.94
C LEU A 669 -10.72 9.48 -10.91
N VAL A 670 -9.63 10.08 -10.45
CA VAL A 670 -9.47 11.54 -10.46
C VAL A 670 -9.51 12.08 -11.90
N ALA A 671 -8.82 11.43 -12.84
CA ALA A 671 -8.86 11.85 -14.25
C ALA A 671 -10.26 11.72 -14.86
N GLU A 672 -10.95 10.59 -14.64
CA GLU A 672 -12.30 10.34 -15.16
C GLU A 672 -13.34 11.31 -14.58
N LEU A 673 -13.28 11.59 -13.28
CA LEU A 673 -14.29 12.40 -12.60
C LEU A 673 -14.00 13.89 -12.68
N MET A 674 -12.73 14.32 -12.71
CA MET A 674 -12.36 15.71 -12.48
C MET A 674 -11.81 16.43 -13.73
N GLU A 675 -11.34 15.73 -14.79
CA GLU A 675 -10.85 16.39 -16.03
C GLU A 675 -11.97 16.74 -17.01
N ASP A 676 -11.83 17.85 -17.74
CA ASP A 676 -12.86 18.33 -18.68
C ASP A 676 -13.12 17.39 -19.84
N LYS A 677 -12.07 16.83 -20.43
CA LYS A 677 -12.15 15.95 -21.61
C LYS A 677 -12.88 14.64 -21.34
N ASN A 678 -13.17 14.30 -20.10
CA ASN A 678 -13.78 13.03 -19.68
C ASN A 678 -15.28 13.13 -19.35
N ALA A 679 -16.01 14.10 -19.94
CA ALA A 679 -17.45 14.30 -19.67
C ALA A 679 -18.30 13.07 -20.00
N GLU A 680 -17.98 12.35 -21.07
CA GLU A 680 -18.70 11.14 -21.48
C GLU A 680 -18.46 9.98 -20.50
N ARG A 681 -17.22 9.80 -20.05
CA ARG A 681 -16.87 8.80 -19.02
C ARG A 681 -17.54 9.08 -17.69
N ARG A 682 -17.67 10.37 -17.28
CA ARG A 682 -18.44 10.75 -16.09
C ARG A 682 -19.93 10.35 -16.21
N ARG A 683 -20.53 10.49 -17.39
CA ARG A 683 -21.92 10.06 -17.63
C ARG A 683 -22.04 8.54 -17.49
N THR A 684 -21.10 7.79 -18.05
CA THR A 684 -21.05 6.33 -17.95
C THR A 684 -20.89 5.92 -16.49
N PHE A 685 -19.91 6.49 -15.78
CA PHE A 685 -19.70 6.24 -14.35
C PHE A 685 -20.95 6.52 -13.51
N LEU A 686 -21.63 7.65 -13.75
CA LEU A 686 -22.87 7.98 -13.07
C LEU A 686 -23.99 6.98 -13.39
N ALA A 687 -24.10 6.53 -14.64
CA ALA A 687 -25.10 5.55 -15.05
C ALA A 687 -24.85 4.17 -14.39
N GLU A 688 -23.61 3.74 -14.32
CA GLU A 688 -23.19 2.47 -13.70
C GLU A 688 -23.41 2.48 -12.18
N HIS A 689 -23.10 3.61 -11.52
CA HIS A 689 -23.15 3.71 -10.06
C HIS A 689 -24.48 4.28 -9.53
N SER A 690 -25.37 4.82 -10.39
CA SER A 690 -26.66 5.37 -9.97
C SER A 690 -27.54 4.36 -9.25
N ARG A 691 -27.42 3.08 -9.57
CA ARG A 691 -28.18 1.99 -8.92
C ARG A 691 -27.73 1.74 -7.46
N LYS A 692 -26.53 2.16 -7.09
CA LYS A 692 -25.98 2.02 -5.72
C LYS A 692 -26.46 3.13 -4.77
N VAL A 693 -27.05 4.20 -5.32
CA VAL A 693 -27.59 5.32 -4.53
C VAL A 693 -28.95 4.96 -3.99
N LYS A 694 -29.04 4.72 -2.68
CA LYS A 694 -30.29 4.33 -2.01
C LYS A 694 -31.22 5.52 -1.72
N GLU A 695 -30.67 6.70 -1.50
CA GLU A 695 -31.40 7.96 -1.30
C GLU A 695 -30.65 9.12 -1.91
N LEU A 696 -31.34 10.00 -2.65
CA LEU A 696 -30.84 11.30 -3.07
C LEU A 696 -31.24 12.31 -1.99
N ASP A 697 -30.28 12.86 -1.30
CA ASP A 697 -30.47 14.02 -0.42
C ASP A 697 -30.57 15.27 -1.32
N VAL A 698 -31.82 15.64 -1.69
CA VAL A 698 -32.12 16.80 -2.55
C VAL A 698 -32.47 18.00 -1.68
#